data_6a9bb83eb7c100392543bd882c64cf4b
#
_entry.id   6a9bb83eb7c100392543bd882c64cf4b
#
_cell.length_a   1.000
_cell.length_b   1.000
_cell.length_c   1.000
_cell.angle_alpha   90.00
_cell.angle_beta   90.00
_cell.angle_gamma   90.00
#
_symmetry.space_group_name_H-M   'P 1'
#
loop_
_entity.id
_entity.type
_entity.pdbx_description
1 polymer ?
#
loop_
_entity_poly.entity_id
_entity_poly.type
_entity_poly.pdbx_seq_one_letter_code
_entity_poly.pdbx_strand_id
1 'polypeptide(L)'
;MTNPPETLIDIAQASGLSADEYALIVRRLNRHPNALELGVFSVMWSEHCSYKSSRRHLAKFPVSGPRVIQGPGENAGVVDIGDGQAVVFKMESHNHPSFIEPYQGAATGVGGIMRDVFTMGARPIALLNALRFGDPAHLGTRRLVAGVVAGISGYGNCVGVPTVAGETNFHRGYDGNILVNAMCVGLADTDKIFYSAAPAAGLPVVYFGSKTGRDGIHGATMASAEFDADSEEKRPTVQVGDPFAEKLLIEATLELMATGAVAAIQDMGAAGLTSSSVEMAGKGAVGIDLDLDKVPQREEGMTAYEMMLSESQERMLAILKPGREEEARRVFDKWGLDAATIGITTTSGHIVLRHQGRVVCDLPLGPLSDDAPLYDRPWTQPALQPHIDPATVPAPADWEAAVLTLMAAPDVASKRWLWEQYDRHVMADTLEDSATGADAGIVRVHGSRKALALTSDCTPRYVLADPYEGGKQAVAEAWRNLTAVGALPIAVTDNLNFGNPERPEIMGQIVRSIEGMAEACRALDFPVVSGNVSLYNETNGVAIPPTPTVGAVGLLEDYGLRADYACLQAGDCLLLLGVSHGELGSSLYLRECLGREDGAPPPVDLGHERKVGDFVRHLIAVGRTRCVHDLSDGGLIVAAAEMALASVQGLTLDATSRAHAHVFLFGEDQGRYLIATREPEAVIGAALAAGVNVAEVGEAGGDRFSSTGLFSIPLEHLRAIHEGWMPAFMNEV
;
A
#
# COMPACT_ATOMS: atom_id res chain seq x y z
N MET A 1 35.08 -19.04 -27.13
CA MET A 1 34.53 -19.04 -25.75
C MET A 1 34.42 -20.50 -25.34
N THR A 2 35.05 -20.89 -24.26
CA THR A 2 34.92 -22.27 -23.70
C THR A 2 33.47 -22.44 -23.20
N ASN A 3 32.89 -23.63 -23.36
CA ASN A 3 31.61 -23.95 -22.76
C ASN A 3 31.66 -23.64 -21.25
N PRO A 4 30.59 -23.02 -20.64
CA PRO A 4 30.55 -22.79 -19.22
C PRO A 4 30.68 -24.13 -18.49
N PRO A 5 31.33 -24.16 -17.33
CA PRO A 5 31.17 -25.31 -16.44
C PRO A 5 29.67 -25.49 -16.16
N GLU A 6 29.15 -26.70 -16.27
CA GLU A 6 27.73 -27.02 -15.96
C GLU A 6 27.28 -26.39 -14.65
N THR A 7 28.14 -26.33 -13.66
CA THR A 7 27.94 -25.71 -12.35
C THR A 7 27.55 -24.22 -12.37
N LEU A 8 27.97 -23.40 -13.34
CA LEU A 8 27.59 -21.97 -13.37
C LEU A 8 26.21 -21.72 -13.96
N ILE A 9 25.74 -22.55 -14.86
CA ILE A 9 24.38 -22.51 -15.39
C ILE A 9 23.43 -22.98 -14.30
N ASP A 10 23.74 -24.03 -13.56
CA ASP A 10 22.95 -24.54 -12.46
C ASP A 10 22.81 -23.48 -11.33
N ILE A 11 23.93 -22.79 -11.00
CA ILE A 11 23.91 -21.69 -10.03
C ILE A 11 23.03 -20.54 -10.54
N ALA A 12 23.11 -20.15 -11.80
CA ALA A 12 22.30 -19.10 -12.37
C ALA A 12 20.80 -19.45 -12.31
N GLN A 13 20.43 -20.68 -12.69
CA GLN A 13 19.05 -21.15 -12.64
C GLN A 13 18.53 -21.27 -11.20
N ALA A 14 19.33 -21.82 -10.30
CA ALA A 14 18.97 -21.89 -8.87
C ALA A 14 18.80 -20.50 -8.24
N SER A 15 19.45 -19.48 -8.81
CA SER A 15 19.33 -18.07 -8.41
C SER A 15 18.21 -17.33 -9.15
N GLY A 16 17.35 -17.99 -9.95
CA GLY A 16 16.23 -17.39 -10.66
C GLY A 16 16.56 -16.70 -12.00
N LEU A 17 17.78 -16.85 -12.52
CA LEU A 17 18.14 -16.36 -13.85
C LEU A 17 17.80 -17.41 -14.93
N SER A 18 17.14 -16.98 -16.01
CA SER A 18 16.90 -17.84 -17.16
C SER A 18 18.18 -18.11 -17.94
N ALA A 19 18.18 -19.17 -18.78
CA ALA A 19 19.31 -19.47 -19.67
C ALA A 19 19.62 -18.31 -20.64
N ASP A 20 18.60 -17.61 -21.12
CA ASP A 20 18.75 -16.44 -22.00
C ASP A 20 19.35 -15.24 -21.26
N GLU A 21 18.94 -15.00 -20.01
CA GLU A 21 19.51 -13.97 -19.15
C GLU A 21 20.98 -14.27 -18.84
N TYR A 22 21.32 -15.52 -18.50
CA TYR A 22 22.72 -15.94 -18.34
C TYR A 22 23.56 -15.69 -19.61
N ALA A 23 23.04 -16.09 -20.77
CA ALA A 23 23.71 -15.85 -22.05
C ALA A 23 23.87 -14.35 -22.35
N LEU A 24 22.90 -13.54 -21.95
CA LEU A 24 22.97 -12.07 -22.06
C LEU A 24 24.07 -11.50 -21.17
N ILE A 25 24.17 -11.95 -19.90
CA ILE A 25 25.22 -11.55 -18.96
C ILE A 25 26.61 -11.85 -19.55
N VAL A 26 26.82 -13.07 -20.03
CA VAL A 26 28.12 -13.46 -20.66
C VAL A 26 28.46 -12.57 -21.86
N ARG A 27 27.48 -12.24 -22.71
CA ARG A 27 27.69 -11.34 -23.83
C ARG A 27 28.09 -9.93 -23.38
N ARG A 28 27.41 -9.38 -22.36
CA ARG A 28 27.66 -8.03 -21.86
C ARG A 28 29.01 -7.90 -21.15
N LEU A 29 29.40 -8.94 -20.37
CA LEU A 29 30.68 -8.97 -19.68
C LEU A 29 31.85 -9.41 -20.60
N ASN A 30 31.56 -9.99 -21.76
CA ASN A 30 32.56 -10.67 -22.64
C ASN A 30 33.40 -11.73 -21.90
N ARG A 31 32.88 -12.29 -20.83
CA ARG A 31 33.43 -13.33 -19.99
C ARG A 31 32.34 -14.05 -19.20
N HIS A 32 32.64 -15.21 -18.63
CA HIS A 32 31.77 -15.83 -17.64
C HIS A 32 31.85 -15.06 -16.31
N PRO A 33 30.70 -14.79 -15.66
CA PRO A 33 30.67 -14.25 -14.30
C PRO A 33 31.10 -15.31 -13.29
N ASN A 34 31.62 -14.90 -12.13
CA ASN A 34 31.79 -15.80 -10.99
C ASN A 34 30.47 -15.93 -10.18
N ALA A 35 30.45 -16.79 -9.15
CA ALA A 35 29.23 -17.04 -8.36
C ALA A 35 28.69 -15.78 -7.64
N LEU A 36 29.56 -14.93 -7.10
CA LEU A 36 29.16 -13.66 -6.48
C LEU A 36 28.53 -12.72 -7.51
N GLU A 37 29.17 -12.58 -8.67
CA GLU A 37 28.66 -11.73 -9.76
C GLU A 37 27.31 -12.23 -10.29
N LEU A 38 27.11 -13.57 -10.38
CA LEU A 38 25.80 -14.16 -10.69
C LEU A 38 24.75 -13.80 -9.65
N GLY A 39 25.10 -13.87 -8.36
CA GLY A 39 24.21 -13.45 -7.28
C GLY A 39 23.81 -11.97 -7.39
N VAL A 40 24.76 -11.08 -7.69
CA VAL A 40 24.49 -9.65 -7.93
C VAL A 40 23.53 -9.46 -9.11
N PHE A 41 23.76 -10.13 -10.25
CA PHE A 41 22.84 -10.06 -11.39
C PHE A 41 21.46 -10.63 -11.07
N SER A 42 21.40 -11.75 -10.35
CA SER A 42 20.16 -12.43 -9.98
C SER A 42 19.21 -11.49 -9.23
N VAL A 43 19.71 -10.80 -8.21
CA VAL A 43 18.86 -9.89 -7.44
C VAL A 43 18.54 -8.62 -8.21
N MET A 44 19.49 -8.01 -8.93
CA MET A 44 19.26 -6.80 -9.72
C MET A 44 18.34 -7.02 -10.92
N TRP A 45 18.32 -8.23 -11.49
CA TRP A 45 17.44 -8.60 -12.60
C TRP A 45 16.20 -9.38 -12.16
N SER A 46 15.98 -9.53 -10.86
CA SER A 46 14.69 -10.04 -10.34
C SER A 46 13.53 -9.15 -10.80
N GLU A 47 12.33 -9.69 -10.88
CA GLU A 47 11.15 -8.89 -11.18
C GLU A 47 10.94 -7.78 -10.15
N HIS A 48 11.23 -8.09 -8.87
CA HIS A 48 11.07 -7.17 -7.76
C HIS A 48 11.97 -5.92 -7.87
N CYS A 49 13.25 -6.06 -8.27
CA CYS A 49 14.17 -4.92 -8.40
C CYS A 49 14.10 -4.21 -9.75
N SER A 50 13.88 -4.96 -10.85
CA SER A 50 13.97 -4.42 -12.21
C SER A 50 12.65 -4.01 -12.83
N TYR A 51 11.51 -4.51 -12.30
CA TYR A 51 10.18 -4.35 -12.92
C TYR A 51 10.15 -4.76 -14.39
N LYS A 52 10.93 -5.78 -14.74
CA LYS A 52 11.23 -6.16 -16.15
C LYS A 52 9.99 -6.49 -16.97
N SER A 53 8.91 -6.94 -16.37
CA SER A 53 7.64 -7.27 -17.04
C SER A 53 6.62 -6.13 -17.01
N SER A 54 6.66 -5.22 -16.02
CA SER A 54 5.63 -4.21 -15.78
C SER A 54 6.05 -2.77 -16.14
N ARG A 55 7.34 -2.43 -16.09
CA ARG A 55 7.90 -1.07 -16.25
C ARG A 55 7.35 -0.33 -17.46
N ARG A 56 7.17 -1.03 -18.60
CA ARG A 56 6.63 -0.46 -19.83
C ARG A 56 5.19 0.04 -19.67
N HIS A 57 4.38 -0.65 -18.86
CA HIS A 57 2.99 -0.31 -18.62
C HIS A 57 2.85 0.74 -17.53
N LEU A 58 3.71 0.70 -16.48
CA LEU A 58 3.76 1.72 -15.43
C LEU A 58 4.02 3.13 -15.99
N ALA A 59 4.73 3.23 -17.11
CA ALA A 59 4.94 4.49 -17.80
C ALA A 59 3.64 5.19 -18.28
N LYS A 60 2.48 4.52 -18.23
CA LYS A 60 1.17 5.10 -18.54
C LYS A 60 0.61 5.98 -17.43
N PHE A 61 1.09 5.85 -16.19
CA PHE A 61 0.63 6.66 -15.07
C PHE A 61 0.98 8.15 -15.24
N PRO A 62 0.09 9.07 -14.85
CA PRO A 62 0.46 10.48 -14.69
C PRO A 62 1.30 10.63 -13.42
N VAL A 63 2.56 11.02 -13.56
CA VAL A 63 3.54 11.09 -12.45
C VAL A 63 3.92 12.52 -12.08
N SER A 64 3.25 13.51 -12.65
CA SER A 64 3.53 14.93 -12.44
C SER A 64 2.26 15.70 -12.12
N GLY A 65 2.41 16.77 -11.37
CA GLY A 65 1.32 17.66 -10.96
C GLY A 65 1.87 18.90 -10.28
N PRO A 66 1.04 19.93 -10.03
CA PRO A 66 1.51 21.22 -9.51
C PRO A 66 2.13 21.14 -8.10
N ARG A 67 1.81 20.10 -7.33
CA ARG A 67 2.35 19.87 -5.99
C ARG A 67 3.44 18.80 -5.95
N VAL A 68 3.70 18.07 -7.05
CA VAL A 68 4.68 16.99 -7.06
C VAL A 68 6.10 17.56 -7.08
N ILE A 69 6.86 17.29 -6.02
CA ILE A 69 8.29 17.62 -5.92
C ILE A 69 9.12 16.46 -6.47
N GLN A 70 8.79 15.23 -6.08
CA GLN A 70 9.45 14.01 -6.54
C GLN A 70 8.38 12.97 -6.88
N GLY A 71 8.38 12.52 -8.12
CA GLY A 71 7.61 11.36 -8.61
C GLY A 71 8.38 10.05 -8.46
N PRO A 72 7.94 8.96 -9.12
CA PRO A 72 8.61 7.66 -9.05
C PRO A 72 10.08 7.72 -9.51
N GLY A 73 10.93 6.90 -8.89
CA GLY A 73 12.37 6.80 -9.20
C GLY A 73 13.30 7.03 -8.00
N GLU A 74 12.78 7.53 -6.89
CA GLU A 74 13.44 7.58 -5.58
C GLU A 74 12.72 6.67 -4.58
N ASN A 75 13.19 6.62 -3.34
CA ASN A 75 12.67 5.71 -2.30
C ASN A 75 11.18 5.96 -2.00
N ALA A 76 10.73 7.21 -2.03
CA ALA A 76 9.33 7.58 -1.86
C ALA A 76 8.95 8.80 -2.70
N GLY A 77 7.65 9.01 -2.92
CA GLY A 77 7.12 10.20 -3.53
C GLY A 77 7.08 11.39 -2.59
N VAL A 78 7.27 12.61 -3.12
CA VAL A 78 7.30 13.85 -2.34
C VAL A 78 6.33 14.86 -2.92
N VAL A 79 5.42 15.38 -2.09
CA VAL A 79 4.36 16.30 -2.52
C VAL A 79 4.33 17.53 -1.60
N ASP A 80 4.30 18.72 -2.20
CA ASP A 80 4.22 20.00 -1.52
C ASP A 80 2.83 20.19 -0.85
N ILE A 81 2.83 20.46 0.44
CA ILE A 81 1.62 20.78 1.22
C ILE A 81 1.55 22.27 1.63
N GLY A 82 2.43 23.11 1.06
CA GLY A 82 2.54 24.53 1.35
C GLY A 82 3.34 24.85 2.63
N ASP A 83 3.60 26.13 2.86
CA ASP A 83 4.36 26.65 4.01
C ASP A 83 5.79 26.07 4.13
N GLY A 84 6.40 25.65 3.01
CA GLY A 84 7.73 25.05 2.98
C GLY A 84 7.77 23.61 3.49
N GLN A 85 6.62 22.94 3.60
CA GLN A 85 6.49 21.56 4.07
C GLN A 85 6.09 20.62 2.93
N ALA A 86 6.53 19.38 3.02
CA ALA A 86 6.17 18.31 2.09
C ALA A 86 5.74 17.05 2.84
N VAL A 87 4.80 16.32 2.23
CA VAL A 87 4.48 14.96 2.61
C VAL A 87 5.28 14.00 1.75
N VAL A 88 5.85 12.98 2.39
CA VAL A 88 6.63 11.91 1.76
C VAL A 88 5.95 10.59 2.06
N PHE A 89 5.63 9.80 1.02
CA PHE A 89 4.93 8.55 1.25
C PHE A 89 5.15 7.50 0.17
N LYS A 90 5.00 6.25 0.56
CA LYS A 90 5.03 5.07 -0.31
C LYS A 90 4.23 3.94 0.34
N MET A 91 3.71 3.06 -0.49
CA MET A 91 3.17 1.75 -0.09
C MET A 91 4.01 0.64 -0.73
N GLU A 92 4.24 -0.42 0.02
CA GLU A 92 5.00 -1.58 -0.44
C GLU A 92 4.38 -2.89 0.05
N SER A 93 4.54 -3.96 -0.74
CA SER A 93 4.05 -5.28 -0.42
C SER A 93 5.12 -6.13 0.27
N HIS A 94 4.72 -6.88 1.30
CA HIS A 94 5.56 -7.85 1.98
C HIS A 94 4.83 -9.20 2.12
N ASN A 95 4.29 -9.71 0.99
CA ASN A 95 3.35 -10.82 0.92
C ASN A 95 4.01 -12.17 1.24
N HIS A 96 5.01 -12.58 0.45
CA HIS A 96 5.67 -13.88 0.56
C HIS A 96 6.28 -14.11 1.95
N PRO A 97 7.06 -13.17 2.52
CA PRO A 97 7.60 -13.35 3.86
C PRO A 97 6.50 -13.47 4.93
N SER A 98 5.40 -12.71 4.79
CA SER A 98 4.29 -12.73 5.75
C SER A 98 3.46 -14.01 5.69
N PHE A 99 3.41 -14.69 4.55
CA PHE A 99 2.77 -16.00 4.46
C PHE A 99 3.60 -17.08 5.19
N ILE A 100 4.92 -17.04 5.04
CA ILE A 100 5.84 -18.02 5.65
C ILE A 100 5.98 -17.79 7.15
N GLU A 101 6.32 -16.57 7.56
CA GLU A 101 6.49 -16.13 8.95
C GLU A 101 5.67 -14.86 9.20
N PRO A 102 4.38 -14.97 9.55
CA PRO A 102 3.46 -13.85 9.53
C PRO A 102 3.86 -12.71 10.47
N TYR A 103 4.45 -13.01 11.63
CA TYR A 103 4.94 -11.97 12.54
C TYR A 103 6.14 -11.22 11.94
N GLN A 104 7.20 -11.94 11.58
CA GLN A 104 8.43 -11.30 11.10
C GLN A 104 8.23 -10.67 9.71
N GLY A 105 7.49 -11.34 8.82
CA GLY A 105 7.19 -10.79 7.50
C GLY A 105 6.42 -9.48 7.57
N ALA A 106 5.38 -9.41 8.39
CA ALA A 106 4.61 -8.18 8.56
C ALA A 106 5.39 -7.08 9.30
N ALA A 107 6.16 -7.45 10.33
CA ALA A 107 7.03 -6.53 11.08
C ALA A 107 8.06 -5.87 10.17
N THR A 108 8.76 -6.65 9.34
CA THR A 108 9.79 -6.13 8.42
C THR A 108 9.19 -5.36 7.24
N GLY A 109 7.95 -5.65 6.85
CA GLY A 109 7.20 -4.83 5.90
C GLY A 109 6.96 -3.41 6.43
N VAL A 110 6.55 -3.29 7.71
CA VAL A 110 6.38 -1.98 8.37
C VAL A 110 7.73 -1.25 8.52
N GLY A 111 8.80 -1.95 8.91
CA GLY A 111 10.14 -1.37 9.03
C GLY A 111 10.68 -0.89 7.69
N GLY A 112 10.61 -1.72 6.64
CA GLY A 112 11.09 -1.38 5.30
C GLY A 112 10.45 -0.13 4.74
N ILE A 113 9.12 -0.02 4.84
CA ILE A 113 8.43 1.15 4.31
C ILE A 113 8.72 2.44 5.10
N MET A 114 9.01 2.35 6.40
CA MET A 114 9.47 3.51 7.16
C MET A 114 10.85 3.97 6.70
N ARG A 115 11.78 3.03 6.42
CA ARG A 115 13.13 3.36 5.91
C ARG A 115 13.07 4.13 4.61
N ASP A 116 12.25 3.72 3.66
CA ASP A 116 12.03 4.46 2.41
C ASP A 116 11.65 5.93 2.66
N VAL A 117 10.77 6.17 3.63
CA VAL A 117 10.28 7.51 3.92
C VAL A 117 11.35 8.36 4.63
N PHE A 118 12.01 7.84 5.69
CA PHE A 118 13.00 8.68 6.36
C PHE A 118 14.32 8.82 5.61
N THR A 119 14.62 7.92 4.65
CA THR A 119 15.72 8.08 3.69
C THR A 119 15.57 9.36 2.87
N MET A 120 14.35 9.79 2.59
CA MET A 120 14.07 11.06 1.91
C MET A 120 14.17 12.29 2.83
N GLY A 121 14.56 12.13 4.10
CA GLY A 121 14.66 13.22 5.08
C GLY A 121 13.35 13.49 5.82
N ALA A 122 12.33 12.68 5.64
CA ALA A 122 11.03 12.85 6.27
C ALA A 122 10.93 12.07 7.58
N ARG A 123 10.32 12.68 8.59
CA ARG A 123 9.96 11.96 9.82
C ARG A 123 8.67 11.18 9.58
N PRO A 124 8.65 9.85 9.75
CA PRO A 124 7.42 9.07 9.74
C PRO A 124 6.41 9.58 10.78
N ILE A 125 5.15 9.77 10.37
CA ILE A 125 4.07 10.27 11.22
C ILE A 125 2.83 9.41 11.20
N ALA A 126 2.67 8.53 10.23
CA ALA A 126 1.52 7.64 10.12
C ALA A 126 1.84 6.37 9.32
N LEU A 127 1.18 5.28 9.69
CA LEU A 127 1.18 3.99 9.02
C LEU A 127 -0.24 3.60 8.63
N LEU A 128 -0.37 2.87 7.53
CA LEU A 128 -1.58 2.21 7.06
C LEU A 128 -1.23 0.81 6.56
N ASN A 129 -2.24 -0.09 6.55
CA ASN A 129 -2.04 -1.43 6.00
C ASN A 129 -3.23 -1.86 5.17
N ALA A 130 -2.99 -2.41 3.97
CA ALA A 130 -4.01 -3.07 3.17
C ALA A 130 -3.76 -4.58 3.20
N LEU A 131 -4.64 -5.31 3.89
CA LEU A 131 -4.50 -6.72 4.21
C LEU A 131 -5.54 -7.56 3.47
N ARG A 132 -5.10 -8.68 2.89
CA ARG A 132 -5.99 -9.67 2.28
C ARG A 132 -5.67 -11.05 2.82
N PHE A 133 -6.68 -11.71 3.36
CA PHE A 133 -6.56 -13.04 3.95
C PHE A 133 -7.47 -14.04 3.24
N GLY A 134 -7.17 -15.33 3.41
CA GLY A 134 -7.98 -16.44 2.93
C GLY A 134 -9.37 -16.50 3.57
N ASP A 135 -10.16 -17.48 3.14
CA ASP A 135 -11.47 -17.76 3.73
C ASP A 135 -11.35 -17.95 5.25
N PRO A 136 -12.19 -17.31 6.06
CA PRO A 136 -12.20 -17.49 7.52
C PRO A 136 -12.33 -18.96 7.97
N ALA A 137 -12.99 -19.81 7.18
CA ALA A 137 -13.11 -21.23 7.47
C ALA A 137 -11.83 -22.03 7.11
N HIS A 138 -10.90 -21.47 6.36
CA HIS A 138 -9.64 -22.12 6.03
C HIS A 138 -8.72 -22.22 7.28
N LEU A 139 -8.15 -23.41 7.50
CA LEU A 139 -7.42 -23.74 8.74
C LEU A 139 -6.25 -22.81 9.07
N GLY A 140 -5.59 -22.22 8.07
CA GLY A 140 -4.43 -21.35 8.24
C GLY A 140 -4.77 -19.88 8.51
N THR A 141 -5.96 -19.42 8.09
CA THR A 141 -6.29 -17.99 8.03
C THR A 141 -6.18 -17.31 9.39
N ARG A 142 -6.72 -17.91 10.44
CA ARG A 142 -6.66 -17.36 11.80
C ARG A 142 -5.21 -17.13 12.29
N ARG A 143 -4.33 -18.12 12.07
CA ARG A 143 -2.91 -18.02 12.45
C ARG A 143 -2.23 -16.89 11.68
N LEU A 144 -2.54 -16.76 10.40
CA LEU A 144 -1.98 -15.70 9.55
C LEU A 144 -2.45 -14.32 10.01
N VAL A 145 -3.75 -14.16 10.27
CA VAL A 145 -4.31 -12.89 10.82
C VAL A 145 -3.64 -12.53 12.14
N ALA A 146 -3.59 -13.47 13.10
CA ALA A 146 -2.98 -13.21 14.41
C ALA A 146 -1.50 -12.82 14.29
N GLY A 147 -0.72 -13.53 13.48
CA GLY A 147 0.70 -13.27 13.30
C GLY A 147 0.98 -11.96 12.59
N VAL A 148 0.26 -11.65 11.50
CA VAL A 148 0.40 -10.40 10.75
C VAL A 148 0.06 -9.20 11.63
N VAL A 149 -1.08 -9.21 12.32
CA VAL A 149 -1.50 -8.11 13.20
C VAL A 149 -0.51 -7.91 14.34
N ALA A 150 -0.04 -9.01 14.96
CA ALA A 150 0.98 -8.93 16.00
C ALA A 150 2.32 -8.37 15.49
N GLY A 151 2.72 -8.71 14.25
CA GLY A 151 3.93 -8.17 13.63
C GLY A 151 3.83 -6.67 13.35
N ILE A 152 2.72 -6.23 12.75
CA ILE A 152 2.45 -4.80 12.48
C ILE A 152 2.45 -4.01 13.79
N SER A 153 1.68 -4.47 14.80
CA SER A 153 1.58 -3.78 16.08
C SER A 153 2.91 -3.80 16.84
N GLY A 154 3.58 -4.93 16.90
CA GLY A 154 4.86 -5.09 17.60
C GLY A 154 5.93 -4.15 17.04
N TYR A 155 5.95 -3.95 15.72
CA TYR A 155 6.92 -3.04 15.11
C TYR A 155 6.50 -1.57 15.22
N GLY A 156 5.31 -1.21 14.74
CA GLY A 156 4.84 0.18 14.73
C GLY A 156 4.72 0.79 16.12
N ASN A 157 4.18 0.03 17.09
CA ASN A 157 4.03 0.50 18.48
C ASN A 157 5.41 0.72 19.15
N CYS A 158 6.38 -0.15 18.91
CA CYS A 158 7.73 -0.01 19.47
C CYS A 158 8.48 1.19 18.87
N VAL A 159 8.39 1.39 17.55
CA VAL A 159 8.98 2.57 16.89
C VAL A 159 8.26 3.85 17.32
N GLY A 160 6.99 3.77 17.66
CA GLY A 160 6.17 4.90 18.10
C GLY A 160 5.66 5.74 16.93
N VAL A 161 5.21 5.08 15.86
CA VAL A 161 4.50 5.70 14.73
C VAL A 161 3.07 5.15 14.69
N PRO A 162 2.01 6.00 14.69
CA PRO A 162 0.64 5.53 14.78
C PRO A 162 0.19 4.84 13.48
N THR A 163 -0.56 3.72 13.62
CA THR A 163 -1.29 3.11 12.52
C THR A 163 -2.73 3.65 12.53
N VAL A 164 -3.08 4.49 11.56
CA VAL A 164 -4.28 5.34 11.63
C VAL A 164 -5.40 4.93 10.70
N ALA A 165 -5.12 4.13 9.68
CA ALA A 165 -6.11 3.66 8.71
C ALA A 165 -5.66 2.34 8.08
N GLY A 166 -6.43 1.85 7.13
CA GLY A 166 -6.17 0.63 6.38
C GLY A 166 -7.44 -0.16 6.12
N GLU A 167 -7.30 -1.25 5.38
CA GLU A 167 -8.40 -2.15 5.05
C GLU A 167 -8.02 -3.60 5.28
N THR A 168 -9.01 -4.45 5.55
CA THR A 168 -8.81 -5.88 5.76
C THR A 168 -10.00 -6.66 5.21
N ASN A 169 -9.74 -7.50 4.21
CA ASN A 169 -10.75 -8.29 3.53
C ASN A 169 -10.38 -9.77 3.52
N PHE A 170 -11.39 -10.61 3.31
CA PHE A 170 -11.30 -12.06 3.34
C PHE A 170 -11.89 -12.67 2.08
N HIS A 171 -11.12 -13.53 1.42
CA HIS A 171 -11.61 -14.25 0.26
C HIS A 171 -10.80 -15.54 0.03
N ARG A 172 -11.47 -16.64 -0.34
CA ARG A 172 -10.83 -17.94 -0.63
C ARG A 172 -9.68 -17.88 -1.65
N GLY A 173 -9.68 -16.88 -2.53
CA GLY A 173 -8.59 -16.66 -3.50
C GLY A 173 -7.24 -16.33 -2.86
N TYR A 174 -7.21 -16.02 -1.56
CA TYR A 174 -5.99 -15.76 -0.78
C TYR A 174 -5.63 -16.89 0.20
N ASP A 175 -6.26 -18.07 0.13
CA ASP A 175 -6.02 -19.18 1.04
C ASP A 175 -4.56 -19.65 1.06
N GLY A 176 -3.92 -19.64 -0.10
CA GLY A 176 -2.54 -20.06 -0.27
C GLY A 176 -1.51 -18.92 -0.37
N ASN A 177 -1.96 -17.66 -0.37
CA ASN A 177 -1.09 -16.50 -0.54
C ASN A 177 -1.79 -15.23 -0.07
N ILE A 178 -1.45 -14.76 1.13
CA ILE A 178 -2.02 -13.54 1.70
C ILE A 178 -1.33 -12.29 1.15
N LEU A 179 -2.00 -11.13 1.25
CA LEU A 179 -1.40 -9.85 0.95
C LEU A 179 -1.22 -9.03 2.23
N VAL A 180 0.00 -8.52 2.40
CA VAL A 180 0.38 -7.60 3.46
C VAL A 180 1.05 -6.40 2.80
N ASN A 181 0.28 -5.34 2.63
CA ASN A 181 0.76 -4.08 2.04
C ASN A 181 0.85 -3.05 3.15
N ALA A 182 2.03 -2.45 3.32
CA ALA A 182 2.28 -1.45 4.33
C ALA A 182 2.56 -0.09 3.66
N MET A 183 1.91 0.96 4.17
CA MET A 183 2.13 2.34 3.74
C MET A 183 2.67 3.15 4.91
N CYS A 184 3.67 3.97 4.62
CA CYS A 184 4.20 4.96 5.55
C CYS A 184 4.06 6.36 4.96
N VAL A 185 3.73 7.31 5.83
CA VAL A 185 3.63 8.73 5.52
C VAL A 185 4.52 9.50 6.48
N GLY A 186 5.33 10.41 5.95
CA GLY A 186 6.22 11.27 6.72
C GLY A 186 6.13 12.74 6.33
N LEU A 187 6.67 13.59 7.16
CA LEU A 187 6.77 15.04 6.92
C LEU A 187 8.22 15.47 6.81
N ALA A 188 8.50 16.34 5.84
CA ALA A 188 9.81 16.96 5.62
C ALA A 188 9.66 18.46 5.31
N ASP A 189 10.74 19.20 5.46
CA ASP A 189 10.87 20.55 4.89
C ASP A 189 11.23 20.42 3.41
N THR A 190 10.63 21.24 2.54
CA THR A 190 10.83 21.17 1.07
C THR A 190 12.27 21.43 0.65
N ASP A 191 13.06 22.14 1.43
CA ASP A 191 14.47 22.43 1.22
C ASP A 191 15.43 21.38 1.83
N LYS A 192 14.89 20.32 2.45
CA LYS A 192 15.64 19.24 3.13
C LYS A 192 15.26 17.85 2.63
N ILE A 193 14.97 17.73 1.34
CA ILE A 193 14.75 16.43 0.72
C ILE A 193 16.09 15.82 0.32
N PHE A 194 16.28 14.54 0.65
CA PHE A 194 17.49 13.78 0.33
C PHE A 194 17.21 12.76 -0.78
N TYR A 195 18.25 12.49 -1.58
CA TYR A 195 18.17 11.61 -2.74
C TYR A 195 19.26 10.54 -2.68
N SER A 196 19.06 9.47 -3.45
CA SER A 196 19.98 8.34 -3.49
C SER A 196 21.17 8.52 -4.44
N ALA A 197 21.08 9.41 -5.45
CA ALA A 197 22.11 9.60 -6.46
C ALA A 197 23.44 10.11 -5.89
N ALA A 198 24.52 9.36 -6.07
CA ALA A 198 25.87 9.77 -5.68
C ALA A 198 26.31 11.02 -6.49
N PRO A 199 26.62 12.17 -5.85
CA PRO A 199 26.82 13.41 -6.59
C PRO A 199 28.19 13.53 -7.26
N ALA A 200 29.20 12.75 -6.85
CA ALA A 200 30.54 12.82 -7.42
C ALA A 200 31.38 11.58 -7.03
N ALA A 201 32.50 11.39 -7.72
CA ALA A 201 33.55 10.44 -7.36
C ALA A 201 34.45 11.00 -6.25
N GLY A 202 35.11 10.10 -5.50
CA GLY A 202 36.02 10.44 -4.41
C GLY A 202 35.35 10.69 -3.07
N LEU A 203 34.08 10.38 -2.93
CA LEU A 203 33.31 10.57 -1.70
C LEU A 203 33.27 9.29 -0.87
N PRO A 204 33.35 9.39 0.48
CA PRO A 204 33.31 8.23 1.34
C PRO A 204 31.90 7.59 1.35
N VAL A 205 31.88 6.25 1.27
CA VAL A 205 30.70 5.42 1.39
C VAL A 205 30.65 4.85 2.80
N VAL A 206 29.59 5.15 3.53
CA VAL A 206 29.44 4.81 4.94
C VAL A 206 28.20 3.93 5.13
N TYR A 207 28.42 2.77 5.70
CA TYR A 207 27.41 1.85 6.21
C TYR A 207 27.05 2.26 7.66
N PHE A 208 25.76 2.23 8.01
CA PHE A 208 25.35 2.41 9.40
C PHE A 208 24.03 1.68 9.73
N GLY A 209 23.81 1.47 11.03
CA GLY A 209 22.68 0.72 11.57
C GLY A 209 23.07 -0.63 12.14
N SER A 210 22.21 -1.61 12.02
CA SER A 210 22.43 -2.97 12.51
C SER A 210 23.53 -3.70 11.76
N LYS A 211 24.12 -4.72 12.39
CA LYS A 211 25.17 -5.54 11.77
C LYS A 211 24.57 -6.50 10.73
N THR A 212 25.31 -6.72 9.65
CA THR A 212 24.96 -7.69 8.62
C THR A 212 25.01 -9.12 9.15
N GLY A 213 23.95 -9.88 9.00
CA GLY A 213 23.82 -11.31 9.32
C GLY A 213 23.49 -12.13 8.08
N ARG A 214 23.20 -13.43 8.27
CA ARG A 214 22.83 -14.36 7.19
C ARG A 214 21.32 -14.43 6.90
N ASP A 215 20.55 -13.49 7.39
CA ASP A 215 19.11 -13.40 7.18
C ASP A 215 18.76 -12.76 5.83
N GLY A 216 17.67 -13.24 5.22
CA GLY A 216 17.13 -12.69 3.97
C GLY A 216 17.95 -12.95 2.72
N ILE A 217 18.99 -13.82 2.75
CA ILE A 217 19.75 -14.15 1.56
C ILE A 217 18.80 -14.80 0.53
N HIS A 218 18.75 -14.23 -0.69
CA HIS A 218 17.78 -14.55 -1.74
C HIS A 218 16.32 -14.10 -1.47
N GLY A 219 16.05 -13.23 -0.53
CA GLY A 219 14.71 -12.72 -0.25
C GLY A 219 14.05 -12.09 -1.48
N ALA A 220 14.74 -11.20 -2.18
CA ALA A 220 14.24 -10.58 -3.42
C ALA A 220 13.97 -11.60 -4.55
N THR A 221 14.77 -12.65 -4.65
CA THR A 221 14.54 -13.75 -5.61
C THR A 221 13.31 -14.58 -5.20
N MET A 222 13.15 -14.86 -3.90
CA MET A 222 11.99 -15.56 -3.36
C MET A 222 10.68 -14.75 -3.59
N ALA A 223 10.73 -13.43 -3.45
CA ALA A 223 9.58 -12.55 -3.72
C ALA A 223 9.17 -12.55 -5.21
N SER A 224 9.98 -13.12 -6.09
CA SER A 224 9.70 -13.29 -7.53
C SER A 224 9.47 -14.75 -7.92
N ALA A 225 9.12 -15.63 -6.99
CA ALA A 225 8.87 -17.06 -7.20
C ALA A 225 7.47 -17.45 -6.71
N GLU A 226 6.88 -18.45 -7.37
CA GLU A 226 5.60 -19.05 -6.95
C GLU A 226 5.76 -19.88 -5.67
N PHE A 227 4.69 -20.01 -4.89
CA PHE A 227 4.62 -20.93 -3.76
C PHE A 227 4.36 -22.37 -4.20
N ASP A 228 5.02 -23.29 -3.52
CA ASP A 228 4.89 -24.75 -3.65
C ASP A 228 4.73 -25.41 -2.26
N ALA A 229 4.65 -26.75 -2.27
CA ALA A 229 4.52 -27.54 -1.04
C ALA A 229 5.72 -27.41 -0.08
N ASP A 230 6.89 -27.00 -0.60
CA ASP A 230 8.16 -26.91 0.16
C ASP A 230 8.44 -25.49 0.64
N SER A 231 7.48 -24.56 0.47
CA SER A 231 7.68 -23.14 0.80
C SER A 231 7.90 -22.89 2.30
N GLU A 232 7.43 -23.76 3.19
CA GLU A 232 7.73 -23.68 4.63
C GLU A 232 9.21 -23.94 4.95
N GLU A 233 9.94 -24.68 4.11
CA GLU A 233 11.39 -24.90 4.26
C GLU A 233 12.21 -23.62 4.00
N LYS A 234 11.58 -22.60 3.39
CA LYS A 234 12.21 -21.31 3.08
C LYS A 234 12.23 -20.33 4.27
N ARG A 235 11.80 -20.75 5.47
CA ARG A 235 11.84 -19.94 6.70
C ARG A 235 13.18 -19.21 6.95
N PRO A 236 14.34 -19.81 6.72
CA PRO A 236 15.61 -19.11 6.93
C PRO A 236 15.86 -17.92 5.99
N THR A 237 15.08 -17.79 4.91
CA THR A 237 15.16 -16.65 3.98
C THR A 237 14.32 -15.45 4.40
N VAL A 238 13.50 -15.57 5.45
CA VAL A 238 12.70 -14.46 5.97
C VAL A 238 13.58 -13.57 6.86
N GLN A 239 13.46 -12.27 6.65
CA GLN A 239 14.16 -11.27 7.44
C GLN A 239 13.61 -11.23 8.87
N VAL A 240 14.45 -10.81 9.82
CA VAL A 240 14.08 -10.57 11.21
C VAL A 240 14.23 -9.08 11.52
N GLY A 241 13.15 -8.45 11.97
CA GLY A 241 13.13 -7.02 12.30
C GLY A 241 13.40 -6.75 13.78
N ASP A 242 14.12 -5.65 14.05
CA ASP A 242 14.34 -5.09 15.38
C ASP A 242 13.76 -3.67 15.43
N PRO A 243 12.50 -3.48 15.88
CA PRO A 243 11.87 -2.16 15.90
C PRO A 243 12.53 -1.18 16.86
N PHE A 244 13.25 -1.66 17.88
CA PHE A 244 14.01 -0.77 18.76
C PHE A 244 15.24 -0.21 18.04
N ALA A 245 15.97 -1.05 17.30
CA ALA A 245 17.08 -0.59 16.46
C ALA A 245 16.59 0.38 15.37
N GLU A 246 15.43 0.11 14.74
CA GLU A 246 14.82 1.01 13.77
C GLU A 246 14.50 2.39 14.37
N LYS A 247 13.94 2.43 15.60
CA LYS A 247 13.69 3.69 16.30
C LYS A 247 14.96 4.50 16.47
N LEU A 248 16.03 3.87 16.92
CA LEU A 248 17.34 4.54 17.08
C LEU A 248 17.91 4.99 15.72
N LEU A 249 17.72 4.16 14.68
CA LEU A 249 18.18 4.45 13.32
C LEU A 249 17.48 5.68 12.72
N ILE A 250 16.16 5.82 12.91
CA ILE A 250 15.41 7.00 12.47
C ILE A 250 16.01 8.27 13.11
N GLU A 251 16.19 8.27 14.45
CA GLU A 251 16.69 9.44 15.15
C GLU A 251 18.13 9.77 14.75
N ALA A 252 19.01 8.78 14.67
CA ALA A 252 20.40 8.97 14.25
C ALA A 252 20.52 9.48 12.81
N THR A 253 19.72 8.93 11.90
CA THR A 253 19.73 9.31 10.48
C THR A 253 19.25 10.75 10.29
N LEU A 254 18.12 11.11 10.89
CA LEU A 254 17.59 12.49 10.81
C LEU A 254 18.53 13.50 11.48
N GLU A 255 19.18 13.11 12.60
CA GLU A 255 20.22 13.95 13.25
C GLU A 255 21.42 14.14 12.32
N LEU A 256 21.93 13.08 11.69
CA LEU A 256 23.05 13.19 10.75
C LEU A 256 22.68 14.07 9.53
N MET A 257 21.49 13.90 8.97
CA MET A 257 20.99 14.73 7.87
C MET A 257 20.96 16.20 8.25
N ALA A 258 20.50 16.52 9.45
CA ALA A 258 20.43 17.90 9.95
C ALA A 258 21.81 18.58 10.08
N THR A 259 22.90 17.82 10.23
CA THR A 259 24.26 18.38 10.23
C THR A 259 24.72 18.83 8.85
N GLY A 260 24.04 18.39 7.78
CA GLY A 260 24.43 18.62 6.40
C GLY A 260 25.62 17.77 5.93
N ALA A 261 25.99 16.70 6.65
CA ALA A 261 27.09 15.80 6.29
C ALA A 261 26.73 14.85 5.14
N VAL A 262 25.46 14.50 5.00
CA VAL A 262 24.96 13.57 3.98
C VAL A 262 24.96 14.23 2.61
N ALA A 263 25.51 13.55 1.61
CA ALA A 263 25.49 13.94 0.19
C ALA A 263 24.49 13.10 -0.61
N ALA A 264 24.35 11.81 -0.28
CA ALA A 264 23.33 10.92 -0.81
C ALA A 264 23.08 9.79 0.22
N ILE A 265 21.89 9.16 0.17
CA ILE A 265 21.55 8.10 1.12
C ILE A 265 20.52 7.14 0.50
N GLN A 266 20.63 5.87 0.87
CA GLN A 266 19.74 4.78 0.46
C GLN A 266 19.55 3.84 1.65
N ASP A 267 18.37 3.24 1.80
CA ASP A 267 18.18 2.12 2.71
C ASP A 267 18.77 0.83 2.11
N MET A 268 18.96 -0.16 2.95
CA MET A 268 19.33 -1.51 2.54
C MET A 268 18.11 -2.43 2.69
N GLY A 269 17.11 -2.22 1.86
CA GLY A 269 15.91 -3.05 1.76
C GLY A 269 16.15 -4.35 0.99
N ALA A 270 15.34 -4.62 -0.02
CA ALA A 270 15.51 -5.76 -0.91
C ALA A 270 16.91 -5.78 -1.55
N ALA A 271 17.52 -6.97 -1.59
CA ALA A 271 18.89 -7.18 -2.06
C ALA A 271 19.99 -6.42 -1.27
N GLY A 272 19.67 -5.82 -0.16
CA GLY A 272 20.59 -5.27 0.85
C GLY A 272 21.67 -4.34 0.30
N LEU A 273 22.96 -4.67 0.56
CA LEU A 273 24.09 -3.86 0.13
C LEU A 273 24.28 -3.85 -1.40
N THR A 274 23.78 -4.87 -2.10
CA THR A 274 23.86 -4.95 -3.56
C THR A 274 23.02 -3.86 -4.22
N SER A 275 21.71 -3.82 -3.93
CA SER A 275 20.81 -2.84 -4.55
C SER A 275 21.18 -1.42 -4.18
N SER A 276 21.40 -1.15 -2.89
CA SER A 276 21.73 0.19 -2.41
C SER A 276 23.00 0.75 -3.07
N SER A 277 24.07 -0.04 -3.16
CA SER A 277 25.33 0.41 -3.78
C SER A 277 25.21 0.59 -5.31
N VAL A 278 24.54 -0.34 -6.00
CA VAL A 278 24.33 -0.25 -7.46
C VAL A 278 23.44 0.94 -7.82
N GLU A 279 22.35 1.13 -7.11
CA GLU A 279 21.42 2.25 -7.37
C GLU A 279 22.04 3.61 -7.12
N MET A 280 22.71 3.79 -5.97
CA MET A 280 23.36 5.07 -5.65
C MET A 280 24.42 5.43 -6.66
N ALA A 281 25.26 4.47 -7.06
CA ALA A 281 26.32 4.69 -8.03
C ALA A 281 25.77 4.85 -9.45
N GLY A 282 24.80 4.04 -9.87
CA GLY A 282 24.16 4.09 -11.18
C GLY A 282 23.45 5.41 -11.43
N LYS A 283 22.56 5.82 -10.51
CA LYS A 283 21.85 7.13 -10.59
C LYS A 283 22.82 8.32 -10.60
N GLY A 284 23.94 8.19 -9.89
CA GLY A 284 24.99 9.21 -9.84
C GLY A 284 25.95 9.22 -11.04
N ALA A 285 25.84 8.23 -11.93
CA ALA A 285 26.77 8.02 -13.05
C ALA A 285 28.26 7.95 -12.60
N VAL A 286 28.51 7.34 -11.43
CA VAL A 286 29.84 7.11 -10.86
C VAL A 286 30.09 5.63 -10.67
N GLY A 287 31.34 5.22 -10.34
CA GLY A 287 31.62 3.88 -9.85
C GLY A 287 31.63 3.84 -8.32
N ILE A 288 31.72 2.64 -7.76
CA ILE A 288 31.82 2.42 -6.31
C ILE A 288 32.81 1.29 -6.02
N ASP A 289 33.72 1.48 -5.07
CA ASP A 289 34.71 0.50 -4.61
C ASP A 289 34.48 0.24 -3.13
N LEU A 290 34.06 -0.99 -2.78
CA LEU A 290 33.71 -1.39 -1.43
C LEU A 290 34.71 -2.41 -0.88
N ASP A 291 35.14 -2.22 0.35
CA ASP A 291 35.96 -3.12 1.14
C ASP A 291 35.06 -3.87 2.13
N LEU A 292 34.66 -5.08 1.77
CA LEU A 292 33.74 -5.90 2.55
C LEU A 292 34.31 -6.33 3.91
N ASP A 293 35.64 -6.29 4.07
CA ASP A 293 36.28 -6.57 5.37
C ASP A 293 35.92 -5.50 6.44
N LYS A 294 35.40 -4.35 6.01
CA LYS A 294 34.97 -3.25 6.88
C LYS A 294 33.46 -3.24 7.17
N VAL A 295 32.69 -4.09 6.52
CA VAL A 295 31.25 -4.20 6.78
C VAL A 295 31.04 -4.77 8.18
N PRO A 296 30.26 -4.10 9.06
CA PRO A 296 29.93 -4.65 10.37
C PRO A 296 29.17 -5.96 10.23
N GLN A 297 29.69 -7.04 10.83
CA GLN A 297 29.13 -8.38 10.76
C GLN A 297 28.58 -8.83 12.09
N ARG A 298 27.41 -9.46 12.11
CA ARG A 298 26.81 -10.07 13.29
C ARG A 298 27.46 -11.44 13.57
N GLU A 299 27.89 -12.13 12.52
CA GLU A 299 28.42 -13.48 12.55
C GLU A 299 29.83 -13.51 11.98
N GLU A 300 30.73 -14.26 12.59
CA GLU A 300 32.09 -14.41 12.11
C GLU A 300 32.14 -15.26 10.81
N GLY A 301 33.11 -14.95 9.95
CA GLY A 301 33.40 -15.74 8.76
C GLY A 301 32.36 -15.64 7.64
N MET A 302 31.63 -14.55 7.54
CA MET A 302 30.75 -14.31 6.41
C MET A 302 31.54 -14.17 5.13
N THR A 303 31.04 -14.81 4.07
CA THR A 303 31.58 -14.69 2.71
C THR A 303 31.16 -13.39 2.05
N ALA A 304 31.88 -12.97 1.00
CA ALA A 304 31.48 -11.82 0.20
C ALA A 304 30.07 -11.99 -0.39
N TYR A 305 29.69 -13.21 -0.76
CA TYR A 305 28.35 -13.55 -1.27
C TYR A 305 27.27 -13.29 -0.21
N GLU A 306 27.46 -13.81 1.00
CA GLU A 306 26.52 -13.62 2.11
C GLU A 306 26.40 -12.13 2.51
N MET A 307 27.50 -11.38 2.54
CA MET A 307 27.48 -9.96 2.89
C MET A 307 26.73 -9.09 1.87
N MET A 308 26.89 -9.37 0.58
CA MET A 308 26.26 -8.60 -0.49
C MET A 308 24.78 -8.89 -0.67
N LEU A 309 24.36 -10.16 -0.44
CA LEU A 309 23.00 -10.62 -0.68
C LEU A 309 22.15 -10.73 0.59
N SER A 310 22.73 -10.45 1.75
CA SER A 310 21.99 -10.36 3.02
C SER A 310 20.98 -9.22 2.96
N GLU A 311 19.77 -9.49 3.43
CA GLU A 311 18.70 -8.50 3.62
C GLU A 311 18.41 -8.24 5.10
N SER A 312 19.45 -8.34 5.96
CA SER A 312 19.33 -7.92 7.37
C SER A 312 18.76 -6.52 7.44
N GLN A 313 17.79 -6.34 8.31
CA GLN A 313 17.01 -5.11 8.42
C GLN A 313 17.77 -4.02 9.18
N GLU A 314 17.18 -2.85 9.27
CA GLU A 314 17.68 -1.68 10.03
C GLU A 314 19.11 -1.24 9.61
N ARG A 315 19.38 -1.25 8.30
CA ARG A 315 20.66 -0.86 7.72
C ARG A 315 20.49 0.22 6.66
N MET A 316 21.46 1.13 6.58
CA MET A 316 21.49 2.23 5.63
C MET A 316 22.88 2.35 4.99
N LEU A 317 22.90 2.86 3.75
CA LEU A 317 24.11 3.25 3.04
C LEU A 317 24.07 4.75 2.73
N ALA A 318 25.09 5.50 3.11
CA ALA A 318 25.19 6.90 2.77
C ALA A 318 26.51 7.22 2.07
N ILE A 319 26.46 8.24 1.23
CA ILE A 319 27.63 8.93 0.72
C ILE A 319 27.75 10.24 1.46
N LEU A 320 28.86 10.46 2.13
CA LEU A 320 29.10 11.66 2.91
C LEU A 320 29.93 12.69 2.14
N LYS A 321 29.77 13.94 2.54
CA LYS A 321 30.69 15.00 2.11
C LYS A 321 32.10 14.73 2.69
N PRO A 322 33.18 15.11 1.99
CA PRO A 322 34.55 14.82 2.43
C PRO A 322 34.84 15.31 3.84
N GLY A 323 35.45 14.46 4.66
CA GLY A 323 35.88 14.80 6.03
C GLY A 323 34.77 14.81 7.08
N ARG A 324 33.57 14.30 6.75
CA ARG A 324 32.45 14.26 7.68
C ARG A 324 32.23 12.87 8.31
N GLU A 325 33.12 11.91 8.06
CA GLU A 325 33.02 10.51 8.53
C GLU A 325 33.06 10.42 10.05
N GLU A 326 33.93 11.19 10.70
CA GLU A 326 34.06 11.22 12.18
C GLU A 326 32.82 11.84 12.85
N GLU A 327 32.16 12.78 12.17
CA GLU A 327 30.90 13.35 12.65
C GLU A 327 29.77 12.33 12.57
N ALA A 328 29.66 11.61 11.45
CA ALA A 328 28.70 10.51 11.32
C ALA A 328 28.93 9.45 12.41
N ARG A 329 30.19 9.00 12.62
CA ARG A 329 30.52 8.05 13.67
C ARG A 329 30.07 8.53 15.05
N ARG A 330 30.30 9.79 15.41
CA ARG A 330 29.86 10.34 16.70
C ARG A 330 28.36 10.38 16.88
N VAL A 331 27.60 10.68 15.82
CA VAL A 331 26.13 10.66 15.86
C VAL A 331 25.66 9.23 16.12
N PHE A 332 26.15 8.24 15.37
CA PHE A 332 25.72 6.85 15.54
C PHE A 332 26.19 6.24 16.87
N ASP A 333 27.43 6.52 17.31
CA ASP A 333 27.93 6.13 18.65
C ASP A 333 26.99 6.64 19.77
N LYS A 334 26.51 7.89 19.67
CA LYS A 334 25.53 8.47 20.60
C LYS A 334 24.27 7.64 20.73
N TRP A 335 23.79 7.10 19.59
CA TRP A 335 22.57 6.29 19.51
C TRP A 335 22.83 4.79 19.70
N GLY A 336 24.09 4.38 19.92
CA GLY A 336 24.47 2.98 20.14
C GLY A 336 24.41 2.12 18.87
N LEU A 337 24.55 2.72 17.70
CA LEU A 337 24.53 2.07 16.39
C LEU A 337 25.93 2.04 15.76
N ASP A 338 26.20 1.03 14.94
CA ASP A 338 27.44 0.96 14.15
C ASP A 338 27.45 2.00 13.02
N ALA A 339 28.63 2.57 12.74
CA ALA A 339 28.90 3.36 11.55
C ALA A 339 30.32 3.06 11.06
N ALA A 340 30.45 2.64 9.80
CA ALA A 340 31.72 2.23 9.20
C ALA A 340 31.89 2.80 7.79
N THR A 341 33.04 3.41 7.52
CA THR A 341 33.41 3.77 6.15
C THR A 341 33.88 2.50 5.43
N ILE A 342 33.04 1.99 4.55
CA ILE A 342 33.27 0.71 3.84
C ILE A 342 33.78 0.88 2.41
N GLY A 343 33.85 2.12 1.89
CA GLY A 343 34.27 2.31 0.52
C GLY A 343 34.36 3.76 0.08
N ILE A 344 34.48 3.94 -1.21
CA ILE A 344 34.60 5.23 -1.87
C ILE A 344 33.92 5.19 -3.24
N THR A 345 33.31 6.29 -3.65
CA THR A 345 32.84 6.48 -5.03
C THR A 345 34.01 6.74 -5.97
N THR A 346 33.93 6.26 -7.21
CA THR A 346 35.05 6.30 -8.18
C THR A 346 34.58 6.84 -9.53
N THR A 347 35.53 7.06 -10.45
CA THR A 347 35.22 7.42 -11.84
C THR A 347 35.13 6.22 -12.77
N SER A 348 35.23 4.98 -12.25
CA SER A 348 35.32 3.76 -13.06
C SER A 348 34.04 3.37 -13.79
N GLY A 349 32.87 3.78 -13.29
CA GLY A 349 31.57 3.28 -13.74
C GLY A 349 31.31 1.80 -13.40
N HIS A 350 32.10 1.24 -12.48
CA HIS A 350 32.00 -0.14 -12.03
C HIS A 350 31.65 -0.22 -10.53
N ILE A 351 31.02 -1.31 -10.14
CA ILE A 351 31.02 -1.78 -8.76
C ILE A 351 32.19 -2.74 -8.58
N VAL A 352 33.12 -2.38 -7.69
CA VAL A 352 34.29 -3.18 -7.35
C VAL A 352 34.17 -3.60 -5.88
N LEU A 353 34.20 -4.91 -5.63
CA LEU A 353 34.12 -5.48 -4.28
C LEU A 353 35.46 -6.12 -3.91
N ARG A 354 35.95 -5.76 -2.74
CA ARG A 354 37.18 -6.32 -2.15
C ARG A 354 36.86 -7.14 -0.91
N HIS A 355 37.47 -8.30 -0.81
CA HIS A 355 37.40 -9.16 0.36
C HIS A 355 38.73 -9.88 0.56
N GLN A 356 39.24 -9.88 1.81
CA GLN A 356 40.53 -10.45 2.18
C GLN A 356 41.67 -9.94 1.29
N GLY A 357 41.65 -8.62 1.00
CA GLY A 357 42.66 -7.95 0.19
C GLY A 357 42.64 -8.29 -1.33
N ARG A 358 41.60 -8.98 -1.82
CA ARG A 358 41.42 -9.33 -3.22
C ARG A 358 40.16 -8.71 -3.82
N VAL A 359 40.22 -8.40 -5.11
CA VAL A 359 39.00 -8.06 -5.88
C VAL A 359 38.24 -9.36 -6.12
N VAL A 360 37.00 -9.43 -5.61
CA VAL A 360 36.11 -10.60 -5.72
C VAL A 360 34.97 -10.39 -6.70
N CYS A 361 34.67 -9.11 -7.04
CA CYS A 361 33.68 -8.70 -8.04
C CYS A 361 34.18 -7.43 -8.74
N ASP A 362 34.00 -7.36 -10.05
CA ASP A 362 34.27 -6.16 -10.86
C ASP A 362 33.28 -6.16 -12.03
N LEU A 363 32.19 -5.41 -11.86
CA LEU A 363 31.08 -5.35 -12.80
C LEU A 363 30.80 -3.91 -13.24
N PRO A 364 30.57 -3.68 -14.54
CA PRO A 364 30.07 -2.42 -15.01
C PRO A 364 28.62 -2.19 -14.51
N LEU A 365 28.29 -0.97 -14.07
CA LEU A 365 26.99 -0.64 -13.50
C LEU A 365 25.86 -0.63 -14.53
N GLY A 366 26.11 -0.17 -15.76
CA GLY A 366 25.09 -0.11 -16.80
C GLY A 366 24.31 -1.42 -16.99
N PRO A 367 24.98 -2.58 -17.17
CA PRO A 367 24.31 -3.88 -17.26
C PRO A 367 23.50 -4.28 -16.03
N LEU A 368 23.80 -3.74 -14.85
CA LEU A 368 23.09 -4.08 -13.61
C LEU A 368 21.79 -3.25 -13.43
N SER A 369 21.73 -2.05 -14.00
CA SER A 369 20.64 -1.09 -13.82
C SER A 369 19.91 -0.77 -15.13
N ASP A 370 20.41 0.22 -15.89
CA ASP A 370 19.70 0.79 -17.04
C ASP A 370 19.53 -0.18 -18.21
N ASP A 371 20.48 -1.07 -18.38
CA ASP A 371 20.48 -2.11 -19.41
C ASP A 371 19.91 -3.46 -18.92
N ALA A 372 19.24 -3.52 -17.77
CA ALA A 372 18.56 -4.74 -17.33
C ALA A 372 17.52 -5.20 -18.38
N PRO A 373 17.20 -6.50 -18.46
CA PRO A 373 16.20 -6.99 -19.39
C PRO A 373 14.86 -6.25 -19.20
N LEU A 374 14.25 -5.88 -20.31
CA LEU A 374 12.90 -5.30 -20.34
C LEU A 374 12.05 -6.14 -21.28
N TYR A 375 11.03 -6.78 -20.76
CA TYR A 375 10.18 -7.67 -21.51
C TYR A 375 8.91 -6.99 -22.02
N ASP A 376 8.59 -7.29 -23.27
CA ASP A 376 7.26 -7.03 -23.84
C ASP A 376 6.47 -8.35 -23.77
N ARG A 377 5.92 -8.62 -22.59
CA ARG A 377 5.19 -9.87 -22.35
C ARG A 377 3.94 -9.93 -23.22
N PRO A 378 3.66 -11.03 -23.90
CA PRO A 378 2.40 -11.20 -24.60
C PRO A 378 1.25 -11.20 -23.58
N TRP A 379 0.14 -10.60 -23.97
CA TRP A 379 -1.06 -10.59 -23.14
C TRP A 379 -2.34 -10.79 -23.95
N THR A 380 -3.36 -11.28 -23.28
CA THR A 380 -4.70 -11.47 -23.86
C THR A 380 -5.70 -10.59 -23.12
N GLN A 381 -6.73 -10.13 -23.85
CA GLN A 381 -7.82 -9.40 -23.22
C GLN A 381 -8.49 -10.30 -22.18
N PRO A 382 -8.61 -9.88 -20.89
CA PRO A 382 -9.33 -10.64 -19.89
C PRO A 382 -10.79 -10.86 -20.28
N ALA A 383 -11.34 -12.01 -19.91
CA ALA A 383 -12.76 -12.27 -20.07
C ALA A 383 -13.55 -11.40 -19.10
N LEU A 384 -14.42 -10.55 -19.61
CA LEU A 384 -15.24 -9.66 -18.80
C LEU A 384 -16.53 -10.38 -18.36
N GLN A 385 -16.99 -10.08 -17.15
CA GLN A 385 -18.29 -10.54 -16.69
C GLN A 385 -19.41 -9.76 -17.37
N PRO A 386 -20.54 -10.39 -17.69
CA PRO A 386 -21.68 -9.70 -18.30
C PRO A 386 -22.39 -8.79 -17.28
N HIS A 387 -22.98 -7.70 -17.76
CA HIS A 387 -23.88 -6.89 -16.94
C HIS A 387 -25.10 -7.73 -16.51
N ILE A 388 -25.47 -7.61 -15.23
CA ILE A 388 -26.67 -8.23 -14.67
C ILE A 388 -27.79 -7.19 -14.70
N ASP A 389 -28.93 -7.53 -15.29
CA ASP A 389 -30.14 -6.70 -15.15
C ASP A 389 -30.61 -6.75 -13.69
N PRO A 390 -30.54 -5.63 -12.95
CA PRO A 390 -30.90 -5.60 -11.53
C PRO A 390 -32.33 -6.07 -11.25
N ALA A 391 -33.24 -5.91 -12.20
CA ALA A 391 -34.61 -6.36 -12.05
C ALA A 391 -34.76 -7.91 -12.03
N THR A 392 -33.74 -8.64 -12.47
CA THR A 392 -33.71 -10.11 -12.42
C THR A 392 -33.14 -10.67 -11.11
N VAL A 393 -32.53 -9.83 -10.30
CA VAL A 393 -31.98 -10.21 -8.99
C VAL A 393 -33.13 -10.26 -7.98
N PRO A 394 -33.32 -11.38 -7.26
CA PRO A 394 -34.44 -11.48 -6.31
C PRO A 394 -34.21 -10.54 -5.11
N ALA A 395 -35.32 -9.91 -4.67
CA ALA A 395 -35.33 -9.19 -3.41
C ALA A 395 -35.23 -10.18 -2.22
N PRO A 396 -34.71 -9.76 -1.05
CA PRO A 396 -34.68 -10.61 0.13
C PRO A 396 -36.10 -11.06 0.52
N ALA A 397 -36.23 -12.34 0.85
CA ALA A 397 -37.48 -12.85 1.44
C ALA A 397 -37.64 -12.35 2.89
N ASP A 398 -36.53 -12.17 3.57
CA ASP A 398 -36.41 -11.60 4.91
C ASP A 398 -35.37 -10.47 4.88
N TRP A 399 -35.84 -9.24 4.98
CA TRP A 399 -34.99 -8.04 4.91
C TRP A 399 -34.09 -7.87 6.13
N GLU A 400 -34.60 -8.20 7.31
CA GLU A 400 -33.82 -8.11 8.54
C GLU A 400 -32.67 -9.11 8.49
N ALA A 401 -32.94 -10.36 8.09
CA ALA A 401 -31.90 -11.38 7.94
C ALA A 401 -30.84 -10.97 6.90
N ALA A 402 -31.24 -10.38 5.76
CA ALA A 402 -30.29 -9.90 4.74
C ALA A 402 -29.35 -8.78 5.26
N VAL A 403 -29.90 -7.80 5.98
CA VAL A 403 -29.11 -6.73 6.59
C VAL A 403 -28.13 -7.31 7.61
N LEU A 404 -28.60 -8.17 8.52
CA LEU A 404 -27.75 -8.79 9.54
C LEU A 404 -26.65 -9.68 8.90
N THR A 405 -26.95 -10.38 7.81
CA THR A 405 -25.97 -11.16 7.05
C THR A 405 -24.86 -10.28 6.48
N LEU A 406 -25.21 -9.16 5.85
CA LEU A 406 -24.22 -8.21 5.32
C LEU A 406 -23.36 -7.59 6.44
N MET A 407 -24.00 -7.15 7.55
CA MET A 407 -23.26 -6.54 8.66
C MET A 407 -22.38 -7.53 9.44
N ALA A 408 -22.65 -8.84 9.32
CA ALA A 408 -21.81 -9.91 9.85
C ALA A 408 -20.78 -10.44 8.84
N ALA A 409 -20.84 -10.00 7.56
CA ALA A 409 -19.91 -10.47 6.54
C ALA A 409 -18.46 -10.10 6.90
N PRO A 410 -17.47 -10.98 6.67
CA PRO A 410 -16.08 -10.76 7.04
C PRO A 410 -15.51 -9.42 6.54
N ASP A 411 -15.92 -8.97 5.37
CA ASP A 411 -15.45 -7.73 4.77
C ASP A 411 -16.08 -6.48 5.39
N VAL A 412 -17.34 -6.55 5.83
CA VAL A 412 -18.09 -5.44 6.44
C VAL A 412 -17.95 -5.40 7.96
N ALA A 413 -17.94 -6.57 8.63
CA ALA A 413 -17.88 -6.64 10.08
C ALA A 413 -16.70 -5.85 10.66
N SER A 414 -16.91 -5.26 11.84
CA SER A 414 -15.93 -4.42 12.52
C SER A 414 -14.56 -5.10 12.66
N LYS A 415 -13.52 -4.40 12.28
CA LYS A 415 -12.13 -4.83 12.46
C LYS A 415 -11.55 -4.38 13.80
N ARG A 416 -12.40 -4.08 14.78
CA ARG A 416 -12.02 -3.55 16.09
C ARG A 416 -10.96 -4.39 16.78
N TRP A 417 -11.09 -5.72 16.79
CA TRP A 417 -10.09 -6.63 17.33
C TRP A 417 -8.70 -6.40 16.74
N LEU A 418 -8.61 -6.07 15.46
CA LEU A 418 -7.36 -5.84 14.75
C LEU A 418 -6.75 -4.48 15.11
N TRP A 419 -7.52 -3.39 14.95
CA TRP A 419 -6.97 -2.06 15.13
C TRP A 419 -6.79 -1.65 16.60
N GLU A 420 -7.44 -2.28 17.58
CA GLU A 420 -7.17 -2.08 19.01
C GLU A 420 -5.77 -2.53 19.44
N GLN A 421 -5.08 -3.35 18.65
CA GLN A 421 -3.70 -3.77 18.88
C GLN A 421 -2.67 -2.74 18.42
N TYR A 422 -3.07 -1.77 17.62
CA TYR A 422 -2.23 -0.70 17.11
C TYR A 422 -2.27 0.52 18.03
N ASP A 423 -1.10 1.14 18.28
CA ASP A 423 -1.07 2.44 18.95
C ASP A 423 -1.42 3.54 17.94
N ARG A 424 -2.70 3.93 17.94
CA ARG A 424 -3.26 4.91 17.01
C ARG A 424 -3.03 6.35 17.42
N HIS A 425 -2.68 6.59 18.69
CA HIS A 425 -2.58 7.92 19.28
C HIS A 425 -1.17 8.33 19.70
N VAL A 426 -0.18 7.46 19.49
CA VAL A 426 1.22 7.84 19.71
C VAL A 426 1.58 9.06 18.85
N MET A 427 2.47 9.92 19.32
CA MET A 427 2.79 11.25 18.79
C MET A 427 1.69 12.32 19.01
N ALA A 428 0.46 11.93 19.41
CA ALA A 428 -0.67 12.82 19.74
C ALA A 428 -1.16 13.73 18.60
N ASP A 429 -0.95 13.34 17.36
CA ASP A 429 -1.35 14.09 16.16
C ASP A 429 -2.51 13.43 15.38
N THR A 430 -2.93 12.22 15.74
CA THR A 430 -4.12 11.57 15.15
C THR A 430 -5.39 12.28 15.62
N LEU A 431 -6.16 12.79 14.68
CA LEU A 431 -7.45 13.45 14.93
C LEU A 431 -8.62 12.49 14.78
N GLU A 432 -8.61 11.75 13.67
CA GLU A 432 -9.59 10.71 13.34
C GLU A 432 -8.85 9.50 12.79
N ASP A 433 -9.41 8.34 13.02
CA ASP A 433 -8.94 7.09 12.46
C ASP A 433 -10.14 6.24 12.00
N SER A 434 -9.89 5.12 11.36
CA SER A 434 -10.96 4.22 10.90
C SER A 434 -11.82 3.64 12.03
N ALA A 435 -11.40 3.80 13.28
CA ALA A 435 -12.14 3.35 14.45
C ALA A 435 -13.16 4.37 14.95
N THR A 436 -12.99 5.64 14.60
CA THR A 436 -13.86 6.74 15.08
C THR A 436 -15.04 7.02 14.15
N GLY A 437 -15.06 6.39 12.96
CA GLY A 437 -16.14 6.57 11.99
C GLY A 437 -15.82 7.66 10.96
N ALA A 438 -14.66 7.57 10.35
CA ALA A 438 -14.25 8.43 9.24
C ALA A 438 -13.77 7.57 8.05
N ASP A 439 -14.01 8.06 6.83
CA ASP A 439 -13.62 7.39 5.59
C ASP A 439 -12.09 7.42 5.33
N ALA A 440 -11.37 8.25 6.08
CA ALA A 440 -9.91 8.33 6.05
C ALA A 440 -9.34 8.62 7.45
N GLY A 441 -8.14 8.10 7.71
CA GLY A 441 -7.38 8.50 8.89
C GLY A 441 -6.88 9.94 8.74
N ILE A 442 -7.01 10.76 9.79
CA ILE A 442 -6.62 12.18 9.75
C ILE A 442 -5.53 12.45 10.77
N VAL A 443 -4.37 12.89 10.30
CA VAL A 443 -3.20 13.22 11.13
C VAL A 443 -2.86 14.70 10.98
N ARG A 444 -2.79 15.39 12.09
CA ARG A 444 -2.47 16.82 12.16
C ARG A 444 -1.03 17.07 11.75
N VAL A 445 -0.79 18.12 10.95
CA VAL A 445 0.54 18.68 10.75
C VAL A 445 0.87 19.55 11.95
N HIS A 446 1.77 19.05 12.79
CA HIS A 446 2.10 19.66 14.08
C HIS A 446 2.49 21.15 13.94
N GLY A 447 1.96 21.99 14.82
CA GLY A 447 2.23 23.44 14.82
C GLY A 447 1.44 24.26 13.76
N SER A 448 0.53 23.61 13.01
CA SER A 448 -0.32 24.27 12.01
C SER A 448 -1.81 23.94 12.19
N ARG A 449 -2.67 24.50 11.34
CA ARG A 449 -4.07 24.06 11.23
C ARG A 449 -4.29 23.00 10.14
N LYS A 450 -3.24 22.63 9.43
CA LYS A 450 -3.30 21.60 8.38
C LYS A 450 -3.39 20.19 8.98
N ALA A 451 -3.98 19.29 8.23
CA ALA A 451 -3.91 17.86 8.46
C ALA A 451 -3.79 17.09 7.14
N LEU A 452 -3.27 15.88 7.22
CA LEU A 452 -3.25 14.92 6.13
C LEU A 452 -4.37 13.90 6.36
N ALA A 453 -5.16 13.65 5.33
CA ALA A 453 -6.11 12.55 5.27
C ALA A 453 -5.49 11.40 4.48
N LEU A 454 -5.63 10.18 4.98
CA LEU A 454 -4.90 9.00 4.50
C LEU A 454 -5.88 7.84 4.33
N THR A 455 -5.85 7.17 3.18
CA THR A 455 -6.65 5.96 2.91
C THR A 455 -5.90 4.95 2.06
N SER A 456 -6.40 3.72 2.02
CA SER A 456 -5.96 2.68 1.09
C SER A 456 -7.17 1.91 0.59
N ASP A 457 -7.23 1.64 -0.73
CA ASP A 457 -8.43 1.09 -1.36
C ASP A 457 -8.12 0.11 -2.49
N CYS A 458 -8.89 -0.96 -2.55
CA CYS A 458 -9.03 -1.86 -3.69
C CYS A 458 -10.19 -2.83 -3.45
N THR A 459 -11.06 -3.01 -4.43
CA THR A 459 -12.10 -4.04 -4.43
C THR A 459 -11.73 -5.17 -5.41
N PRO A 460 -11.03 -6.24 -4.97
CA PRO A 460 -10.48 -7.26 -5.86
C PRO A 460 -11.54 -8.01 -6.68
N ARG A 461 -12.77 -8.17 -6.18
CA ARG A 461 -13.87 -8.79 -6.90
C ARG A 461 -14.29 -7.99 -8.13
N TYR A 462 -14.21 -6.68 -8.09
CA TYR A 462 -14.42 -5.81 -9.24
C TYR A 462 -13.32 -5.94 -10.27
N VAL A 463 -12.05 -5.94 -9.80
CA VAL A 463 -10.89 -6.11 -10.67
C VAL A 463 -10.89 -7.48 -11.35
N LEU A 464 -11.34 -8.53 -10.65
CA LEU A 464 -11.48 -9.87 -11.22
C LEU A 464 -12.57 -9.94 -12.31
N ALA A 465 -13.66 -9.21 -12.12
CA ALA A 465 -14.77 -9.16 -13.07
C ALA A 465 -14.46 -8.30 -14.32
N ASP A 466 -13.81 -7.16 -14.13
CA ASP A 466 -13.28 -6.28 -15.16
C ASP A 466 -12.05 -5.51 -14.61
N PRO A 467 -10.83 -5.89 -15.01
CA PRO A 467 -9.62 -5.24 -14.51
C PRO A 467 -9.51 -3.75 -14.82
N TYR A 468 -10.14 -3.28 -15.90
CA TYR A 468 -10.12 -1.87 -16.26
C TYR A 468 -11.06 -1.04 -15.36
N GLU A 469 -12.32 -1.48 -15.21
CA GLU A 469 -13.27 -0.79 -14.33
C GLU A 469 -12.87 -0.91 -12.87
N GLY A 470 -12.40 -2.09 -12.41
CA GLY A 470 -11.90 -2.28 -11.06
C GLY A 470 -10.66 -1.45 -10.76
N GLY A 471 -9.78 -1.24 -11.75
CA GLY A 471 -8.65 -0.32 -11.63
C GLY A 471 -9.09 1.14 -11.50
N LYS A 472 -10.09 1.58 -12.27
CA LYS A 472 -10.69 2.91 -12.12
C LYS A 472 -11.32 3.09 -10.74
N GLN A 473 -12.06 2.07 -10.30
CA GLN A 473 -12.76 2.09 -9.02
C GLN A 473 -11.79 2.25 -7.84
N ALA A 474 -10.66 1.52 -7.80
CA ALA A 474 -9.70 1.62 -6.71
C ALA A 474 -9.19 3.07 -6.52
N VAL A 475 -8.91 3.78 -7.61
CA VAL A 475 -8.48 5.19 -7.55
C VAL A 475 -9.64 6.12 -7.18
N ALA A 476 -10.84 5.89 -7.76
CA ALA A 476 -12.01 6.73 -7.50
C ALA A 476 -12.48 6.61 -6.05
N GLU A 477 -12.42 5.41 -5.47
CA GLU A 477 -12.80 5.20 -4.06
C GLU A 477 -11.82 5.86 -3.11
N ALA A 478 -10.51 5.71 -3.33
CA ALA A 478 -9.52 6.44 -2.54
C ALA A 478 -9.73 7.97 -2.61
N TRP A 479 -10.01 8.50 -3.80
CA TRP A 479 -10.33 9.91 -3.99
C TRP A 479 -11.62 10.33 -3.26
N ARG A 480 -12.64 9.45 -3.28
CA ARG A 480 -13.94 9.67 -2.64
C ARG A 480 -13.83 9.65 -1.11
N ASN A 481 -13.07 8.71 -0.54
CA ASN A 481 -12.80 8.62 0.90
C ASN A 481 -12.13 9.90 1.44
N LEU A 482 -11.09 10.38 0.75
CA LEU A 482 -10.45 11.65 1.11
C LEU A 482 -11.41 12.85 1.01
N THR A 483 -12.28 12.82 0.01
CA THR A 483 -13.30 13.84 -0.23
C THR A 483 -14.37 13.83 0.86
N ALA A 484 -14.80 12.67 1.34
CA ALA A 484 -15.83 12.51 2.37
C ALA A 484 -15.42 13.16 3.70
N VAL A 485 -14.14 13.14 4.03
CA VAL A 485 -13.61 13.85 5.21
C VAL A 485 -13.30 15.33 4.97
N GLY A 486 -13.55 15.84 3.76
CA GLY A 486 -13.33 17.24 3.36
C GLY A 486 -11.93 17.56 2.86
N ALA A 487 -11.04 16.58 2.74
CA ALA A 487 -9.69 16.78 2.24
C ALA A 487 -9.66 16.96 0.72
N LEU A 488 -8.72 17.78 0.23
CA LEU A 488 -8.35 17.83 -1.18
C LEU A 488 -7.43 16.65 -1.49
N PRO A 489 -7.83 15.66 -2.32
CA PRO A 489 -6.94 14.60 -2.77
C PRO A 489 -5.75 15.18 -3.54
N ILE A 490 -4.51 14.80 -3.21
CA ILE A 490 -3.31 15.42 -3.79
C ILE A 490 -2.40 14.47 -4.54
N ALA A 491 -2.26 13.23 -4.09
CA ALA A 491 -1.45 12.23 -4.79
C ALA A 491 -1.72 10.80 -4.28
N VAL A 492 -1.31 9.81 -5.09
CA VAL A 492 -1.42 8.39 -4.79
C VAL A 492 -0.08 7.67 -4.88
N THR A 493 0.02 6.54 -4.19
CA THR A 493 1.01 5.48 -4.41
C THR A 493 0.27 4.24 -4.88
N ASP A 494 0.75 3.58 -5.93
CA ASP A 494 0.18 2.30 -6.39
C ASP A 494 0.91 1.12 -5.75
N ASN A 495 0.20 0.02 -5.54
CA ASN A 495 0.76 -1.24 -5.09
C ASN A 495 0.07 -2.40 -5.80
N LEU A 496 0.72 -2.89 -6.86
CA LEU A 496 0.15 -3.84 -7.79
C LEU A 496 0.46 -5.27 -7.36
N ASN A 497 -0.56 -6.04 -6.95
CA ASN A 497 -0.42 -7.43 -6.53
C ASN A 497 -1.14 -8.34 -7.52
N PHE A 498 -0.37 -9.17 -8.25
CA PHE A 498 -0.87 -10.06 -9.30
C PHE A 498 -0.15 -11.41 -9.30
N GLY A 499 -0.68 -12.38 -10.03
CA GLY A 499 -0.04 -13.66 -10.28
C GLY A 499 1.15 -13.56 -11.23
N ASN A 500 1.48 -14.67 -11.89
CA ASN A 500 2.64 -14.80 -12.78
C ASN A 500 2.44 -14.02 -14.09
N PRO A 501 3.26 -12.96 -14.36
CA PRO A 501 3.14 -12.14 -15.57
C PRO A 501 3.55 -12.85 -16.86
N GLU A 502 4.12 -14.04 -16.79
CA GLU A 502 4.45 -14.87 -17.96
C GLU A 502 3.21 -15.53 -18.56
N ARG A 503 2.11 -15.58 -17.80
CA ARG A 503 0.81 -16.05 -18.26
C ARG A 503 0.07 -14.90 -18.95
N PRO A 504 -0.27 -15.03 -20.25
CA PRO A 504 -0.87 -13.94 -21.02
C PRO A 504 -2.18 -13.39 -20.43
N GLU A 505 -2.98 -14.22 -19.79
CA GLU A 505 -4.21 -13.81 -19.11
C GLU A 505 -3.93 -12.94 -17.87
N ILE A 506 -2.91 -13.27 -17.07
CA ILE A 506 -2.49 -12.47 -15.90
C ILE A 506 -1.88 -11.16 -16.35
N MET A 507 -1.01 -11.21 -17.37
CA MET A 507 -0.44 -9.98 -17.94
C MET A 507 -1.54 -9.07 -18.49
N GLY A 508 -2.61 -9.63 -19.05
CA GLY A 508 -3.80 -8.88 -19.49
C GLY A 508 -4.51 -8.17 -18.33
N GLN A 509 -4.64 -8.82 -17.17
CA GLN A 509 -5.19 -8.19 -15.96
C GLN A 509 -4.31 -7.01 -15.52
N ILE A 510 -2.98 -7.18 -15.49
CA ILE A 510 -2.02 -6.12 -15.13
C ILE A 510 -2.17 -4.91 -16.06
N VAL A 511 -2.13 -5.15 -17.37
CA VAL A 511 -2.21 -4.09 -18.40
C VAL A 511 -3.50 -3.31 -18.26
N ARG A 512 -4.64 -4.00 -18.16
CA ARG A 512 -5.96 -3.37 -18.11
C ARG A 512 -6.19 -2.63 -16.80
N SER A 513 -5.74 -3.17 -15.66
CA SER A 513 -5.81 -2.47 -14.37
C SER A 513 -5.01 -1.17 -14.40
N ILE A 514 -3.77 -1.20 -14.89
CA ILE A 514 -2.94 0.01 -15.04
C ILE A 514 -3.60 1.04 -15.95
N GLU A 515 -4.22 0.63 -17.05
CA GLU A 515 -4.93 1.54 -17.96
C GLU A 515 -6.12 2.22 -17.28
N GLY A 516 -6.93 1.48 -16.53
CA GLY A 516 -8.06 2.01 -15.78
C GLY A 516 -7.62 2.97 -14.67
N MET A 517 -6.64 2.57 -13.86
CA MET A 517 -6.06 3.42 -12.81
C MET A 517 -5.49 4.72 -13.40
N ALA A 518 -4.73 4.62 -14.50
CA ALA A 518 -4.12 5.79 -15.15
C ALA A 518 -5.17 6.76 -15.71
N GLU A 519 -6.30 6.26 -16.22
CA GLU A 519 -7.42 7.10 -16.66
C GLU A 519 -8.04 7.84 -15.47
N ALA A 520 -8.33 7.15 -14.38
CA ALA A 520 -8.89 7.74 -13.17
C ALA A 520 -7.95 8.80 -12.58
N CYS A 521 -6.66 8.49 -12.46
CA CYS A 521 -5.66 9.44 -11.99
C CYS A 521 -5.61 10.73 -12.81
N ARG A 522 -5.72 10.64 -14.14
CA ARG A 522 -5.76 11.83 -15.01
C ARG A 522 -7.05 12.63 -14.85
N ALA A 523 -8.20 11.94 -14.81
CA ALA A 523 -9.50 12.59 -14.73
C ALA A 523 -9.73 13.29 -13.39
N LEU A 524 -9.13 12.77 -12.33
CA LEU A 524 -9.28 13.27 -10.97
C LEU A 524 -8.12 14.18 -10.50
N ASP A 525 -7.17 14.50 -11.38
CA ASP A 525 -5.95 15.26 -11.05
C ASP A 525 -5.18 14.66 -9.86
N PHE A 526 -4.97 13.35 -9.89
CA PHE A 526 -4.49 12.55 -8.77
C PHE A 526 -3.21 11.78 -9.18
N PRO A 527 -2.03 12.45 -9.24
CA PRO A 527 -0.82 11.88 -9.77
C PRO A 527 -0.28 10.73 -8.92
N VAL A 528 0.32 9.73 -9.59
CA VAL A 528 1.06 8.63 -8.95
C VAL A 528 2.48 9.10 -8.66
N VAL A 529 2.88 9.16 -7.40
CA VAL A 529 4.19 9.70 -7.00
C VAL A 529 5.17 8.65 -6.50
N SER A 530 4.69 7.46 -6.19
CA SER A 530 5.48 6.29 -5.82
C SER A 530 4.70 5.02 -6.11
N GLY A 531 5.34 3.87 -6.00
CA GLY A 531 4.64 2.61 -6.18
C GLY A 531 5.53 1.40 -5.95
N ASN A 532 4.89 0.22 -5.97
CA ASN A 532 5.50 -1.10 -5.86
C ASN A 532 4.74 -2.10 -6.73
N VAL A 533 5.43 -3.10 -7.24
CA VAL A 533 4.82 -4.20 -8.00
C VAL A 533 5.25 -5.52 -7.37
N SER A 534 4.26 -6.30 -6.93
CA SER A 534 4.40 -7.65 -6.41
C SER A 534 3.76 -8.63 -7.39
N LEU A 535 4.55 -9.44 -8.05
CA LEU A 535 4.11 -10.44 -9.01
C LEU A 535 4.41 -11.85 -8.51
N TYR A 536 3.97 -12.87 -9.27
CA TYR A 536 4.11 -14.29 -8.91
C TYR A 536 3.37 -14.67 -7.62
N ASN A 537 2.33 -13.89 -7.23
CA ASN A 537 1.49 -14.26 -6.11
C ASN A 537 0.56 -15.42 -6.53
N GLU A 538 1.12 -16.61 -6.60
CA GLU A 538 0.47 -17.85 -6.99
C GLU A 538 0.85 -18.97 -6.04
N THR A 539 -0.05 -19.93 -5.88
CA THR A 539 0.19 -21.16 -5.11
C THR A 539 -0.30 -22.34 -5.92
N ASN A 540 0.60 -23.28 -6.21
CA ASN A 540 0.31 -24.46 -7.04
C ASN A 540 -0.34 -24.09 -8.40
N GLY A 541 0.13 -23.01 -9.04
CA GLY A 541 -0.36 -22.53 -10.33
C GLY A 541 -1.71 -21.80 -10.28
N VAL A 542 -2.23 -21.49 -9.10
CA VAL A 542 -3.45 -20.70 -8.91
C VAL A 542 -3.08 -19.30 -8.44
N ALA A 543 -3.37 -18.31 -9.27
CA ALA A 543 -3.11 -16.91 -8.95
C ALA A 543 -4.11 -16.36 -7.92
N ILE A 544 -3.65 -15.40 -7.12
CA ILE A 544 -4.55 -14.57 -6.30
C ILE A 544 -5.53 -13.78 -7.18
N PRO A 545 -6.65 -13.29 -6.64
CA PRO A 545 -7.43 -12.26 -7.30
C PRO A 545 -6.56 -11.03 -7.62
N PRO A 546 -6.70 -10.43 -8.81
CA PRO A 546 -5.92 -9.24 -9.16
C PRO A 546 -6.23 -8.10 -8.18
N THR A 547 -5.19 -7.58 -7.52
CA THR A 547 -5.34 -6.64 -6.41
C THR A 547 -4.41 -5.42 -6.58
N PRO A 548 -4.75 -4.47 -7.47
CA PRO A 548 -4.04 -3.20 -7.61
C PRO A 548 -4.45 -2.23 -6.50
N THR A 549 -3.84 -2.37 -5.33
CA THR A 549 -4.12 -1.51 -4.18
C THR A 549 -3.58 -0.09 -4.41
N VAL A 550 -4.34 0.89 -3.94
CA VAL A 550 -3.98 2.31 -3.96
C VAL A 550 -3.84 2.81 -2.54
N GLY A 551 -2.72 3.48 -2.25
CA GLY A 551 -2.58 4.30 -1.05
C GLY A 551 -2.68 5.77 -1.42
N ALA A 552 -3.40 6.59 -0.65
CA ALA A 552 -3.73 7.93 -1.06
C ALA A 552 -3.60 8.96 0.07
N VAL A 553 -3.21 10.17 -0.33
CA VAL A 553 -3.05 11.30 0.59
C VAL A 553 -3.89 12.48 0.13
N GLY A 554 -4.63 13.08 1.06
CA GLY A 554 -5.37 14.32 0.90
C GLY A 554 -4.90 15.38 1.88
N LEU A 555 -5.11 16.65 1.55
CA LEU A 555 -4.76 17.81 2.36
C LEU A 555 -6.00 18.51 2.90
N LEU A 556 -6.06 18.68 4.21
CA LEU A 556 -6.96 19.60 4.90
C LEU A 556 -6.16 20.88 5.24
N GLU A 557 -6.54 22.00 4.69
CA GLU A 557 -5.94 23.31 5.03
C GLU A 557 -6.32 23.77 6.44
N ASP A 558 -7.50 23.34 6.91
CA ASP A 558 -7.99 23.55 8.26
C ASP A 558 -8.74 22.31 8.78
N TYR A 559 -8.09 21.53 9.64
CA TYR A 559 -8.71 20.33 10.24
C TYR A 559 -9.97 20.63 11.06
N GLY A 560 -10.19 21.87 11.46
CA GLY A 560 -11.44 22.28 12.12
C GLY A 560 -12.67 22.22 11.21
N LEU A 561 -12.47 22.11 9.89
CA LEU A 561 -13.55 21.98 8.89
C LEU A 561 -13.74 20.53 8.38
N ARG A 562 -13.06 19.55 8.99
CA ARG A 562 -13.22 18.15 8.60
C ARG A 562 -14.64 17.63 8.83
N ALA A 563 -15.00 16.58 8.13
CA ALA A 563 -16.21 15.80 8.31
C ALA A 563 -15.88 14.36 8.71
N ASP A 564 -16.85 13.69 9.33
CA ASP A 564 -16.84 12.26 9.67
C ASP A 564 -18.26 11.71 9.53
N TYR A 565 -18.48 10.42 9.72
CA TYR A 565 -19.83 9.84 9.70
C TYR A 565 -20.34 9.46 11.10
N ALA A 566 -19.61 9.80 12.16
CA ALA A 566 -19.95 9.49 13.55
C ALA A 566 -20.70 10.61 14.27
N CYS A 567 -21.22 11.59 13.55
CA CYS A 567 -21.81 12.80 14.13
C CYS A 567 -23.32 12.97 13.88
N LEU A 568 -24.02 11.90 13.48
CA LEU A 568 -25.46 11.89 13.24
C LEU A 568 -26.25 12.25 14.50
N GLN A 569 -27.24 13.13 14.38
CA GLN A 569 -28.08 13.57 15.49
C GLN A 569 -29.56 13.38 15.16
N ALA A 570 -30.38 13.16 16.20
CA ALA A 570 -31.84 13.06 16.02
C ALA A 570 -32.42 14.31 15.35
N GLY A 571 -33.23 14.10 14.32
CA GLY A 571 -33.83 15.14 13.48
C GLY A 571 -32.97 15.61 12.32
N ASP A 572 -31.80 14.99 12.08
CA ASP A 572 -31.03 15.22 10.86
C ASP A 572 -31.72 14.54 9.68
N CYS A 573 -31.88 15.27 8.58
CA CYS A 573 -32.34 14.73 7.30
C CYS A 573 -31.19 14.07 6.57
N LEU A 574 -31.40 12.86 6.05
CA LEU A 574 -30.44 12.10 5.27
C LEU A 574 -30.63 12.37 3.78
N LEU A 575 -29.60 12.88 3.14
CA LEU A 575 -29.57 13.16 1.71
C LEU A 575 -28.54 12.26 1.02
N LEU A 576 -28.99 11.58 -0.04
CA LEU A 576 -28.10 10.82 -0.95
C LEU A 576 -27.72 11.73 -2.11
N LEU A 577 -26.44 12.01 -2.24
CA LEU A 577 -25.85 12.72 -3.37
C LEU A 577 -25.31 11.71 -4.40
N GLY A 578 -25.49 12.00 -5.69
CA GLY A 578 -25.10 11.11 -6.78
C GLY A 578 -26.27 10.40 -7.41
N VAL A 579 -26.01 9.47 -8.33
CA VAL A 579 -27.02 8.73 -9.08
C VAL A 579 -27.01 7.26 -8.67
N SER A 580 -28.17 6.68 -8.44
CA SER A 580 -28.34 5.24 -8.21
C SER A 580 -28.94 4.59 -9.44
N HIS A 581 -28.18 3.73 -10.11
CA HIS A 581 -28.62 2.88 -11.21
C HIS A 581 -29.02 1.48 -10.71
N GLY A 582 -28.53 1.13 -9.51
CA GLY A 582 -28.78 -0.15 -8.85
C GLY A 582 -27.87 -1.25 -9.31
N GLU A 583 -26.60 -0.95 -9.46
CA GLU A 583 -25.58 -1.91 -9.88
C GLU A 583 -25.36 -2.97 -8.79
N LEU A 584 -25.73 -4.20 -9.10
CA LEU A 584 -25.61 -5.36 -8.20
C LEU A 584 -24.56 -6.37 -8.66
N GLY A 585 -23.98 -6.22 -9.87
CA GLY A 585 -22.94 -7.10 -10.36
C GLY A 585 -21.71 -7.10 -9.45
N SER A 586 -21.20 -8.29 -9.12
CA SER A 586 -20.07 -8.48 -8.18
C SER A 586 -20.26 -7.86 -6.80
N SER A 587 -21.51 -7.57 -6.37
CA SER A 587 -21.81 -6.93 -5.09
C SER A 587 -21.73 -7.88 -3.91
N LEU A 588 -21.56 -7.33 -2.71
CA LEU A 588 -21.66 -8.11 -1.47
C LEU A 588 -23.05 -8.71 -1.26
N TYR A 589 -24.12 -8.04 -1.71
CA TYR A 589 -25.45 -8.61 -1.68
C TYR A 589 -25.53 -9.93 -2.47
N LEU A 590 -24.96 -9.97 -3.67
CA LEU A 590 -24.91 -11.22 -4.46
C LEU A 590 -24.09 -12.28 -3.73
N ARG A 591 -22.93 -11.94 -3.21
CA ARG A 591 -22.03 -12.88 -2.56
C ARG A 591 -22.60 -13.43 -1.25
N GLU A 592 -22.97 -12.56 -0.32
CA GLU A 592 -23.32 -12.94 1.02
C GLU A 592 -24.76 -13.44 1.19
N CYS A 593 -25.70 -12.85 0.44
CA CYS A 593 -27.11 -13.21 0.56
C CYS A 593 -27.56 -14.23 -0.47
N LEU A 594 -26.91 -14.31 -1.63
CA LEU A 594 -27.36 -15.18 -2.73
C LEU A 594 -26.32 -16.23 -3.14
N GLY A 595 -25.09 -16.23 -2.54
CA GLY A 595 -24.01 -17.17 -2.85
C GLY A 595 -23.48 -17.08 -4.28
N ARG A 596 -23.49 -15.86 -4.87
CA ARG A 596 -23.08 -15.57 -6.27
C ARG A 596 -21.96 -14.52 -6.28
N GLU A 597 -20.96 -14.73 -7.14
CA GLU A 597 -19.83 -13.81 -7.33
C GLU A 597 -19.71 -13.39 -8.82
N ASP A 598 -20.83 -13.28 -9.54
CA ASP A 598 -20.87 -12.98 -10.96
C ASP A 598 -21.38 -11.55 -11.25
N GLY A 599 -21.23 -11.15 -12.49
CA GLY A 599 -21.68 -9.88 -13.02
C GLY A 599 -20.58 -8.84 -13.16
N ALA A 600 -20.75 -7.94 -14.14
CA ALA A 600 -19.84 -6.81 -14.32
C ALA A 600 -19.83 -5.91 -13.08
N PRO A 601 -18.68 -5.31 -12.72
CA PRO A 601 -18.62 -4.37 -11.62
C PRO A 601 -19.40 -3.08 -11.96
N PRO A 602 -19.77 -2.27 -10.95
CA PRO A 602 -20.37 -0.97 -11.20
C PRO A 602 -19.47 -0.10 -12.08
N PRO A 603 -20.00 0.52 -13.15
CA PRO A 603 -19.21 1.42 -13.99
C PRO A 603 -18.81 2.70 -13.25
N VAL A 604 -17.61 3.21 -13.51
CA VAL A 604 -17.09 4.44 -12.92
C VAL A 604 -17.17 5.58 -13.94
N ASP A 605 -18.10 6.50 -13.74
CA ASP A 605 -18.13 7.81 -14.44
C ASP A 605 -17.27 8.83 -13.70
N LEU A 606 -16.02 8.99 -14.14
CA LEU A 606 -15.05 9.88 -13.52
C LEU A 606 -15.44 11.36 -13.54
N GLY A 607 -16.21 11.77 -14.53
CA GLY A 607 -16.74 13.14 -14.58
C GLY A 607 -17.83 13.37 -13.52
N HIS A 608 -18.69 12.39 -13.33
CA HIS A 608 -19.70 12.38 -12.27
C HIS A 608 -19.04 12.31 -10.90
N GLU A 609 -18.09 11.41 -10.69
CA GLU A 609 -17.31 11.24 -9.46
C GLU A 609 -16.72 12.56 -9.00
N ARG A 610 -15.97 13.23 -9.89
CA ARG A 610 -15.36 14.54 -9.62
C ARG A 610 -16.40 15.60 -9.28
N LYS A 611 -17.47 15.70 -10.05
CA LYS A 611 -18.52 16.70 -9.88
C LYS A 611 -19.22 16.59 -8.52
N VAL A 612 -19.61 15.38 -8.13
CA VAL A 612 -20.27 15.12 -6.86
C VAL A 612 -19.32 15.37 -5.70
N GLY A 613 -18.09 14.85 -5.80
CA GLY A 613 -17.09 15.04 -4.74
C GLY A 613 -16.66 16.48 -4.54
N ASP A 614 -16.44 17.26 -5.61
CA ASP A 614 -16.16 18.70 -5.50
C ASP A 614 -17.29 19.45 -4.79
N PHE A 615 -18.54 19.05 -5.07
CA PHE A 615 -19.72 19.61 -4.40
C PHE A 615 -19.76 19.21 -2.91
N VAL A 616 -19.46 17.96 -2.55
CA VAL A 616 -19.39 17.50 -1.16
C VAL A 616 -18.34 18.29 -0.38
N ARG A 617 -17.11 18.41 -0.90
CA ARG A 617 -16.08 19.24 -0.26
C ARG A 617 -16.52 20.69 -0.07
N HIS A 618 -17.23 21.25 -1.05
CA HIS A 618 -17.79 22.58 -0.93
C HIS A 618 -18.80 22.67 0.23
N LEU A 619 -19.73 21.71 0.38
CA LEU A 619 -20.69 21.68 1.47
C LEU A 619 -20.00 21.61 2.84
N ILE A 620 -18.96 20.79 2.97
CA ILE A 620 -18.15 20.68 4.18
C ILE A 620 -17.45 22.02 4.48
N ALA A 621 -16.79 22.61 3.49
CA ALA A 621 -16.02 23.85 3.63
C ALA A 621 -16.90 25.04 4.05
N VAL A 622 -18.16 25.10 3.60
CA VAL A 622 -19.11 26.17 4.00
C VAL A 622 -19.92 25.80 5.22
N GLY A 623 -19.69 24.64 5.85
CA GLY A 623 -20.35 24.23 7.11
C GLY A 623 -21.81 23.80 6.96
N ARG A 624 -22.24 23.37 5.75
CA ARG A 624 -23.62 22.90 5.51
C ARG A 624 -23.84 21.46 6.00
N THR A 625 -22.78 20.68 6.06
CA THR A 625 -22.74 19.36 6.67
C THR A 625 -21.37 19.09 7.27
N ARG A 626 -21.33 18.24 8.30
CA ARG A 626 -20.12 17.63 8.86
C ARG A 626 -20.28 16.12 9.00
N CYS A 627 -21.47 15.61 8.68
CA CYS A 627 -21.79 14.19 8.72
C CYS A 627 -21.88 13.68 7.28
N VAL A 628 -20.81 13.02 6.84
CA VAL A 628 -20.64 12.57 5.46
C VAL A 628 -20.05 11.18 5.49
N HIS A 629 -20.56 10.30 4.64
CA HIS A 629 -20.01 8.97 4.38
C HIS A 629 -20.06 8.69 2.86
N ASP A 630 -19.05 8.10 2.31
CA ASP A 630 -19.09 7.60 0.94
C ASP A 630 -19.96 6.32 0.87
N LEU A 631 -20.38 5.92 -0.33
CA LEU A 631 -21.04 4.64 -0.55
C LEU A 631 -20.12 3.73 -1.34
N SER A 632 -19.88 2.54 -0.80
CA SER A 632 -19.02 1.50 -1.39
C SER A 632 -19.65 0.11 -1.19
N ASP A 633 -18.95 -0.80 -0.57
CA ASP A 633 -19.35 -2.19 -0.29
C ASP A 633 -20.69 -2.29 0.44
N GLY A 634 -21.62 -3.07 -0.13
CA GLY A 634 -22.97 -3.27 0.41
C GLY A 634 -23.93 -2.10 0.17
N GLY A 635 -23.50 -1.00 -0.44
CA GLY A 635 -24.31 0.13 -0.89
C GLY A 635 -24.90 0.98 0.24
N LEU A 636 -26.07 1.61 -0.03
CA LEU A 636 -26.70 2.56 0.88
C LEU A 636 -27.02 1.96 2.26
N ILE A 637 -27.38 0.68 2.30
CA ILE A 637 -27.79 0.02 3.54
C ILE A 637 -26.63 -0.14 4.52
N VAL A 638 -25.44 -0.47 4.03
CA VAL A 638 -24.24 -0.62 4.86
C VAL A 638 -23.77 0.76 5.32
N ALA A 639 -23.62 1.72 4.41
CA ALA A 639 -23.21 3.08 4.78
C ALA A 639 -24.13 3.71 5.83
N ALA A 640 -25.47 3.58 5.69
CA ALA A 640 -26.41 4.06 6.67
C ALA A 640 -26.32 3.32 8.02
N ALA A 641 -26.08 2.01 8.01
CA ALA A 641 -25.89 1.22 9.22
C ALA A 641 -24.62 1.65 9.97
N GLU A 642 -23.51 1.87 9.25
CA GLU A 642 -22.25 2.35 9.81
C GLU A 642 -22.38 3.73 10.44
N MET A 643 -23.06 4.68 9.76
CA MET A 643 -23.38 5.99 10.34
C MET A 643 -24.20 5.87 11.64
N ALA A 644 -25.21 5.00 11.66
CA ALA A 644 -26.03 4.77 12.84
C ALA A 644 -25.24 4.17 14.00
N LEU A 645 -24.40 3.17 13.71
CA LEU A 645 -23.55 2.49 14.69
C LEU A 645 -22.48 3.43 15.28
N ALA A 646 -21.77 4.16 14.42
CA ALA A 646 -20.71 5.08 14.84
C ALA A 646 -21.27 6.24 15.68
N SER A 647 -22.41 6.80 15.28
CA SER A 647 -23.08 7.90 15.99
C SER A 647 -23.88 7.45 17.21
N VAL A 648 -24.09 6.14 17.41
CA VAL A 648 -25.00 5.59 18.45
C VAL A 648 -26.41 6.21 18.32
N GLN A 649 -26.84 6.47 17.09
CA GLN A 649 -28.09 7.15 16.78
C GLN A 649 -28.91 6.35 15.77
N GLY A 650 -30.16 6.00 16.11
CA GLY A 650 -31.03 5.31 15.16
C GLY A 650 -31.36 6.19 13.95
N LEU A 651 -31.73 5.52 12.86
CA LEU A 651 -32.21 6.19 11.65
C LEU A 651 -33.22 5.34 10.90
N THR A 652 -34.06 6.00 10.10
CA THR A 652 -35.03 5.33 9.23
C THR A 652 -34.81 5.75 7.78
N LEU A 653 -34.56 4.76 6.91
CA LEU A 653 -34.49 4.95 5.47
C LEU A 653 -35.88 4.86 4.85
N ASP A 654 -36.17 5.68 3.83
CA ASP A 654 -37.37 5.58 3.01
C ASP A 654 -37.05 5.06 1.60
N ALA A 655 -37.40 3.80 1.38
CA ALA A 655 -37.33 3.15 0.08
C ALA A 655 -38.74 2.86 -0.52
N THR A 656 -39.81 3.34 0.08
CA THR A 656 -41.21 3.01 -0.29
C THR A 656 -41.58 3.47 -1.69
N SER A 657 -41.00 4.54 -2.18
CA SER A 657 -41.23 5.07 -3.53
C SER A 657 -40.47 4.33 -4.64
N ARG A 658 -39.62 3.35 -4.30
CA ARG A 658 -38.73 2.64 -5.25
C ARG A 658 -39.39 1.34 -5.71
N ALA A 659 -39.48 1.14 -7.02
CA ALA A 659 -40.05 -0.08 -7.61
C ALA A 659 -39.27 -1.36 -7.23
N HIS A 660 -37.96 -1.22 -7.03
CA HIS A 660 -37.05 -2.28 -6.62
C HIS A 660 -36.20 -1.81 -5.43
N ALA A 661 -36.78 -1.86 -4.22
CA ALA A 661 -36.14 -1.36 -3.01
C ALA A 661 -34.77 -2.03 -2.76
N HIS A 662 -34.62 -3.33 -3.03
CA HIS A 662 -33.32 -4.05 -2.86
C HIS A 662 -32.25 -3.50 -3.77
N VAL A 663 -32.59 -3.18 -5.02
CA VAL A 663 -31.65 -2.60 -5.99
C VAL A 663 -31.14 -1.24 -5.49
N PHE A 664 -32.03 -0.42 -4.94
CA PHE A 664 -31.69 0.90 -4.39
C PHE A 664 -30.85 0.81 -3.12
N LEU A 665 -31.18 -0.13 -2.23
CA LEU A 665 -30.55 -0.25 -0.91
C LEU A 665 -29.20 -0.97 -0.95
N PHE A 666 -29.06 -2.02 -1.78
CA PHE A 666 -27.87 -2.87 -1.87
C PHE A 666 -26.99 -2.61 -3.08
N GLY A 667 -27.43 -1.74 -4.02
CA GLY A 667 -26.63 -1.40 -5.20
C GLY A 667 -25.35 -0.69 -4.81
N GLU A 668 -24.22 -1.09 -5.42
CA GLU A 668 -22.87 -0.58 -5.14
C GLU A 668 -22.43 0.45 -6.20
N ASP A 669 -23.38 1.26 -6.71
CA ASP A 669 -23.09 2.32 -7.66
C ASP A 669 -22.02 3.28 -7.13
N GLN A 670 -21.14 3.72 -8.00
CA GLN A 670 -20.03 4.59 -7.69
C GLN A 670 -20.40 6.08 -7.66
N GLY A 671 -19.56 6.94 -7.09
CA GLY A 671 -19.75 8.40 -7.08
C GLY A 671 -20.93 8.89 -6.23
N ARG A 672 -21.20 8.22 -5.10
CA ARG A 672 -22.30 8.56 -4.21
C ARG A 672 -21.82 8.86 -2.78
N TYR A 673 -22.53 9.76 -2.10
CA TYR A 673 -22.31 10.10 -0.69
C TYR A 673 -23.64 10.16 0.05
N LEU A 674 -23.66 9.66 1.28
CA LEU A 674 -24.73 9.87 2.25
C LEU A 674 -24.31 11.00 3.18
N ILE A 675 -25.14 12.05 3.26
CA ILE A 675 -24.89 13.16 4.15
C ILE A 675 -26.06 13.39 5.09
N ALA A 676 -25.78 13.90 6.29
CA ALA A 676 -26.80 14.33 7.22
C ALA A 676 -26.77 15.85 7.38
N THR A 677 -27.95 16.49 7.42
CA THR A 677 -28.06 17.95 7.53
C THR A 677 -29.37 18.36 8.19
N ARG A 678 -29.34 19.51 8.85
CA ARG A 678 -30.56 20.19 9.38
C ARG A 678 -31.15 21.26 8.45
N GLU A 679 -30.47 21.47 7.31
CA GLU A 679 -30.86 22.45 6.30
C GLU A 679 -31.13 21.80 4.92
N PRO A 680 -32.01 20.78 4.83
CA PRO A 680 -32.16 19.99 3.62
C PRO A 680 -32.55 20.83 2.41
N GLU A 681 -33.48 21.80 2.54
CA GLU A 681 -33.88 22.63 1.41
C GLU A 681 -32.71 23.47 0.86
N ALA A 682 -31.82 23.97 1.74
CA ALA A 682 -30.66 24.76 1.32
C ALA A 682 -29.63 23.90 0.58
N VAL A 683 -29.40 22.67 1.05
CA VAL A 683 -28.49 21.69 0.38
C VAL A 683 -29.09 21.25 -0.95
N ILE A 684 -30.40 20.89 -0.99
CA ILE A 684 -31.06 20.47 -2.23
C ILE A 684 -31.03 21.61 -3.26
N GLY A 685 -31.32 22.84 -2.84
CA GLY A 685 -31.23 24.01 -3.73
C GLY A 685 -29.82 24.23 -4.30
N ALA A 686 -28.80 24.07 -3.46
CA ALA A 686 -27.41 24.17 -3.88
C ALA A 686 -27.01 23.03 -4.84
N ALA A 687 -27.42 21.80 -4.56
CA ALA A 687 -27.17 20.64 -5.42
C ALA A 687 -27.79 20.81 -6.81
N LEU A 688 -29.04 21.23 -6.86
CA LEU A 688 -29.74 21.52 -8.12
C LEU A 688 -29.04 22.62 -8.93
N ALA A 689 -28.59 23.68 -8.26
CA ALA A 689 -27.84 24.77 -8.91
C ALA A 689 -26.48 24.29 -9.46
N ALA A 690 -25.82 23.36 -8.77
CA ALA A 690 -24.59 22.73 -9.21
C ALA A 690 -24.82 21.61 -10.24
N GLY A 691 -26.08 21.23 -10.50
CA GLY A 691 -26.45 20.11 -11.36
C GLY A 691 -26.00 18.75 -10.78
N VAL A 692 -25.98 18.63 -9.45
CA VAL A 692 -25.73 17.39 -8.70
C VAL A 692 -27.06 16.75 -8.35
N ASN A 693 -27.17 15.45 -8.58
CA ASN A 693 -28.37 14.71 -8.19
C ASN A 693 -28.39 14.57 -6.66
N VAL A 694 -29.56 14.80 -6.10
CA VAL A 694 -29.80 14.70 -4.66
C VAL A 694 -31.19 14.11 -4.41
N ALA A 695 -31.28 13.22 -3.43
CA ALA A 695 -32.53 12.66 -2.97
C ALA A 695 -32.58 12.63 -1.44
N GLU A 696 -33.69 13.02 -0.87
CA GLU A 696 -34.00 12.74 0.55
C GLU A 696 -34.27 11.23 0.67
N VAL A 697 -33.58 10.57 1.59
CA VAL A 697 -33.60 9.10 1.73
C VAL A 697 -33.92 8.63 3.13
N GLY A 698 -34.09 9.56 4.10
CA GLY A 698 -34.42 9.18 5.45
C GLY A 698 -34.18 10.28 6.48
N GLU A 699 -34.36 9.91 7.73
CA GLU A 699 -34.22 10.79 8.90
C GLU A 699 -33.55 10.04 10.06
N ALA A 700 -32.70 10.74 10.79
CA ALA A 700 -32.09 10.24 12.02
C ALA A 700 -33.01 10.39 13.22
N GLY A 701 -33.13 9.34 14.02
CA GLY A 701 -33.95 9.37 15.26
C GLY A 701 -34.14 7.97 15.85
N GLY A 702 -34.44 7.96 17.13
CA GLY A 702 -34.72 6.71 17.86
C GLY A 702 -33.48 5.89 18.18
N ASP A 703 -33.73 4.63 18.46
CA ASP A 703 -32.71 3.61 18.87
C ASP A 703 -32.68 2.41 17.92
N ARG A 704 -33.23 2.55 16.72
CA ARG A 704 -33.33 1.46 15.75
C ARG A 704 -32.77 1.87 14.39
N PHE A 705 -32.20 0.91 13.69
CA PHE A 705 -31.90 0.99 12.27
C PHE A 705 -33.08 0.37 11.50
N SER A 706 -33.71 1.15 10.64
CA SER A 706 -34.94 0.71 9.99
C SER A 706 -35.09 1.24 8.56
N SER A 707 -35.90 0.53 7.78
CA SER A 707 -36.44 1.04 6.52
C SER A 707 -37.96 0.85 6.51
N THR A 708 -38.66 1.91 6.14
CA THR A 708 -40.13 1.99 6.22
C THR A 708 -40.78 0.81 5.49
N GLY A 709 -41.50 -0.03 6.24
CA GLY A 709 -42.24 -1.18 5.69
C GLY A 709 -41.39 -2.38 5.31
N LEU A 710 -40.07 -2.37 5.50
CA LEU A 710 -39.16 -3.48 5.16
C LEU A 710 -38.58 -4.17 6.38
N PHE A 711 -37.90 -3.44 7.27
CA PHE A 711 -37.28 -4.00 8.47
C PHE A 711 -37.17 -2.97 9.60
N SER A 712 -36.86 -3.46 10.82
CA SER A 712 -36.58 -2.58 11.97
C SER A 712 -35.74 -3.34 13.00
N ILE A 713 -34.46 -3.01 13.11
CA ILE A 713 -33.45 -3.70 13.91
C ILE A 713 -33.04 -2.78 15.08
N PRO A 714 -33.06 -3.22 16.34
CA PRO A 714 -32.47 -2.46 17.45
C PRO A 714 -30.97 -2.23 17.21
N LEU A 715 -30.47 -1.01 17.44
CA LEU A 715 -29.03 -0.71 17.26
C LEU A 715 -28.14 -1.60 18.09
N GLU A 716 -28.55 -1.97 19.30
CA GLU A 716 -27.80 -2.89 20.16
C GLU A 716 -27.63 -4.27 19.49
N HIS A 717 -28.70 -4.78 18.85
CA HIS A 717 -28.61 -6.05 18.12
C HIS A 717 -27.70 -5.94 16.88
N LEU A 718 -27.86 -4.87 16.10
CA LEU A 718 -27.03 -4.61 14.93
C LEU A 718 -25.54 -4.49 15.32
N ARG A 719 -25.26 -3.76 16.42
CA ARG A 719 -23.91 -3.62 16.97
C ARG A 719 -23.32 -4.95 17.40
N ALA A 720 -24.09 -5.78 18.14
CA ALA A 720 -23.65 -7.07 18.60
C ALA A 720 -23.25 -8.00 17.44
N ILE A 721 -23.99 -7.93 16.33
CA ILE A 721 -23.69 -8.72 15.12
C ILE A 721 -22.42 -8.16 14.41
N HIS A 722 -22.39 -6.85 14.17
CA HIS A 722 -21.30 -6.19 13.46
C HIS A 722 -19.95 -6.28 14.22
N GLU A 723 -19.93 -6.03 15.51
CA GLU A 723 -18.71 -6.08 16.34
C GLU A 723 -18.35 -7.51 16.80
N GLY A 724 -19.31 -8.45 16.79
CA GLY A 724 -19.12 -9.79 17.33
C GLY A 724 -18.40 -10.77 16.43
N TRP A 725 -18.38 -10.51 15.10
CA TRP A 725 -17.83 -11.47 14.15
C TRP A 725 -16.32 -11.71 14.34
N MET A 726 -15.53 -10.65 14.38
CA MET A 726 -14.06 -10.78 14.44
C MET A 726 -13.56 -11.42 15.75
N PRO A 727 -14.04 -11.05 16.95
CA PRO A 727 -13.71 -11.76 18.19
C PRO A 727 -14.08 -13.24 18.15
N ALA A 728 -15.26 -13.58 17.65
CA ALA A 728 -15.69 -14.98 17.51
C ALA A 728 -14.79 -15.75 16.54
N PHE A 729 -14.40 -15.16 15.40
CA PHE A 729 -13.47 -15.75 14.44
C PHE A 729 -12.10 -15.99 15.08
N MET A 730 -11.59 -15.05 15.86
CA MET A 730 -10.27 -15.16 16.50
C MET A 730 -10.25 -16.10 17.70
N ASN A 731 -11.40 -16.69 18.11
CA ASN A 731 -11.56 -17.57 19.26
C ASN A 731 -11.17 -16.99 20.58
N GLU A 732 -11.52 -15.83 20.79
CA GLU A 732 -11.69 -15.33 22.14
C GLU A 732 -13.05 -15.85 22.63
N VAL A 733 -13.07 -17.13 22.92
CA VAL A 733 -14.21 -17.81 23.53
C VAL A 733 -14.06 -17.72 25.05
#